data_747d23399fdf09c4debadc95a7736bc4
#
_entry.id   747d23399fdf09c4debadc95a7736bc4
#
_cell.length_a   1.000
_cell.length_b   1.000
_cell.length_c   1.000
_cell.angle_alpha   90.00
_cell.angle_beta   90.00
_cell.angle_gamma   90.00
#
_symmetry.space_group_name_H-M   'P 1'
#
loop_
_entity.id
_entity.type
_entity.pdbx_description
1 polymer ?
#
loop_
_entity_poly.entity_id
_entity_poly.type
_entity_poly.pdbx_seq_one_letter_code
_entity_poly.pdbx_strand_id
1 'polypeptide(L)'
;MFKSRLGIALLMAAALPAGVHADNTIEKGDTSRVYDIDEVVIIDQPKEAFRLRQQPLSSTSFNGAQLQSLNVQDVRQLSAFVPSFAMPEYGSRYTSSIYMRGIGSRVYSPAVGIYVDGMPVLCRSAFNFHVYDVDRVDVLHGPQGTLYGMNTEGGLMRLYSRSPFQYQGTDVKFSLGTGFLRKVEASHYERLNDRTAFSLAGFYGGQNGFFRNQFDGGRADLINEFGGKGRLLWHPTGRLAFDFMADYQYTRQNGFPYGQLVTEDEIAAAPITSPLYGLKAGTQSPDQNRQSNYRRNILNTGAGIKYTGNGFDVNSMTSWQYLHDYMLMDIDYRPQDFLHLIQRQHGNILSEELSVKSRNGSRWHWTFGAFGSYQWLKTSAPVYFDKDMNAFLSKTITDYAYNGILNSMARGIAQGMIAGGMSKEAAEAAARALAAANIARTGGVNIDMAMDPVPGLFRTPTFNLGVYHESNIDLTPHLTATLGLRYDYSHVAIDYETSARVALQEHVFGVNISPVITSRLNRHEYDHFNQLLPKVGLTYRLPDGSNVYATWSKGYRAGGYNFEMFSDVLQTETSKAAKAARADLDIAHDEAYYERIAKTIEYKPETSWNYEAGTHLNLLDNQLHLDLSAYYMQIRNQQLSVMAGNYGFGRVMTNAGRSHSCGLEATLRGGALDNRLAYAISYGLTSARFDEYTDSVAGGGTIDYKDKQVPFVPQHTLGASADYRIDVDPAALLDPSSRFHLRSVTVGMNLSALGKIYWDEQNTVSQNFYAVLGAHADADFGPLHINLWVRNLTDTKYDTFAVQSAATGKRYTFAQQGNPFQLGVDFRLHF
;
A
#
# COMPACT_ATOMS: atom_id res chain seq x y z
N MET A 1 26.84 -22.88 -3.96
CA MET A 1 26.10 -21.94 -3.09
C MET A 1 24.79 -22.53 -2.50
N PHE A 2 24.35 -23.70 -2.87
CA PHE A 2 23.12 -24.35 -2.38
C PHE A 2 23.29 -25.17 -1.08
N LYS A 3 24.51 -25.59 -0.74
CA LYS A 3 24.76 -26.45 0.44
C LYS A 3 24.84 -25.73 1.79
N SER A 4 25.07 -24.41 1.81
CA SER A 4 25.16 -23.64 3.06
C SER A 4 23.84 -23.13 3.63
N ARG A 5 22.76 -23.12 2.84
CA ARG A 5 21.45 -22.60 3.28
C ARG A 5 20.53 -23.66 3.90
N LEU A 6 20.78 -24.93 3.61
CA LEU A 6 20.06 -26.03 4.27
C LEU A 6 20.58 -26.25 5.71
N GLY A 7 21.83 -25.87 5.98
CA GLY A 7 22.45 -25.99 7.31
C GLY A 7 21.87 -25.08 8.39
N ILE A 8 21.36 -23.88 8.00
CA ILE A 8 20.79 -22.93 8.98
C ILE A 8 19.38 -23.34 9.41
N ALA A 9 18.57 -23.88 8.49
CA ALA A 9 17.24 -24.41 8.82
C ALA A 9 17.31 -25.69 9.69
N LEU A 10 18.34 -26.51 9.50
CA LEU A 10 18.60 -27.69 10.33
C LEU A 10 19.21 -27.32 11.70
N LEU A 11 19.97 -26.22 11.80
CA LEU A 11 20.52 -25.75 13.08
C LEU A 11 19.44 -25.15 14.00
N MET A 12 18.37 -24.55 13.46
CA MET A 12 17.22 -24.14 14.28
C MET A 12 16.40 -25.32 14.79
N ALA A 13 16.35 -26.42 14.04
CA ALA A 13 15.67 -27.66 14.49
C ALA A 13 16.50 -28.47 15.50
N ALA A 14 17.82 -28.28 15.54
CA ALA A 14 18.72 -29.03 16.44
C ALA A 14 18.97 -28.34 17.80
N ALA A 15 18.48 -27.12 18.01
CA ALA A 15 18.61 -26.36 19.27
C ALA A 15 17.40 -26.52 20.21
N LEU A 16 16.56 -27.53 20.02
CA LEU A 16 15.48 -27.85 20.93
C LEU A 16 16.04 -28.60 22.15
N PRO A 17 15.91 -28.08 23.37
CA PRO A 17 16.29 -28.83 24.56
C PRO A 17 15.43 -30.06 24.70
N ALA A 18 16.04 -31.24 24.68
CA ALA A 18 15.41 -32.48 25.08
C ALA A 18 15.11 -32.42 26.58
N GLY A 19 13.83 -32.33 26.94
CA GLY A 19 13.37 -32.52 28.29
C GLY A 19 12.77 -31.30 28.99
N VAL A 20 11.59 -30.89 28.58
CA VAL A 20 10.66 -30.15 29.44
C VAL A 20 9.47 -31.04 29.73
N HIS A 21 9.35 -31.50 30.95
CA HIS A 21 8.10 -32.06 31.45
C HIS A 21 7.11 -30.91 31.55
N ALA A 22 6.16 -30.83 30.63
CA ALA A 22 5.03 -29.96 30.74
C ALA A 22 4.10 -30.51 31.84
N ASP A 23 4.03 -29.83 32.96
CA ASP A 23 3.01 -30.03 33.95
C ASP A 23 1.66 -29.57 33.39
N ASN A 24 0.78 -30.51 33.12
CA ASN A 24 -0.51 -30.30 32.47
C ASN A 24 -1.48 -29.62 33.42
N THR A 25 -1.45 -28.35 33.58
CA THR A 25 -2.58 -27.53 34.02
C THR A 25 -2.95 -26.51 32.96
N ILE A 26 -3.29 -27.00 31.75
CA ILE A 26 -4.08 -26.21 30.81
C ILE A 26 -5.51 -26.25 31.39
N GLU A 27 -6.02 -25.11 31.85
CA GLU A 27 -7.46 -24.92 31.92
C GLU A 27 -8.01 -25.31 30.55
N LYS A 28 -8.89 -26.28 30.52
CA LYS A 28 -9.62 -26.72 29.34
C LYS A 28 -10.44 -25.53 28.86
N GLY A 29 -9.87 -24.70 28.00
CA GLY A 29 -10.67 -23.82 27.14
C GLY A 29 -11.68 -24.73 26.45
N ASP A 30 -12.92 -24.31 26.45
CA ASP A 30 -14.02 -25.05 25.83
C ASP A 30 -13.70 -25.30 24.35
N THR A 31 -13.09 -26.45 24.04
CA THR A 31 -12.69 -26.86 22.69
C THR A 31 -13.90 -27.18 21.80
N SER A 32 -15.13 -27.03 22.30
CA SER A 32 -16.35 -27.26 21.53
C SER A 32 -16.74 -26.12 20.62
N ARG A 33 -16.10 -24.93 20.74
CA ARG A 33 -16.39 -23.76 19.93
C ARG A 33 -15.42 -23.64 18.74
N VAL A 34 -15.92 -23.36 17.53
CA VAL A 34 -15.09 -23.10 16.36
C VAL A 34 -14.38 -21.76 16.52
N TYR A 35 -15.11 -20.77 17.06
CA TYR A 35 -14.57 -19.45 17.45
C TYR A 35 -15.27 -19.00 18.73
N ASP A 36 -14.55 -18.38 19.63
CA ASP A 36 -15.18 -17.66 20.73
C ASP A 36 -15.68 -16.32 20.22
N ILE A 37 -17.01 -16.19 20.07
CA ILE A 37 -17.66 -14.97 19.59
C ILE A 37 -17.60 -13.89 20.67
N ASP A 38 -17.56 -14.27 21.94
CA ASP A 38 -17.47 -13.38 23.10
C ASP A 38 -16.04 -13.00 23.46
N GLU A 39 -15.05 -13.72 22.93
CA GLU A 39 -13.65 -13.43 23.22
C GLU A 39 -13.17 -12.15 22.53
N VAL A 40 -13.64 -11.08 23.06
CA VAL A 40 -12.81 -9.87 23.10
C VAL A 40 -11.84 -10.13 24.25
N VAL A 41 -10.74 -10.83 23.97
CA VAL A 41 -9.61 -10.91 24.88
C VAL A 41 -9.37 -9.51 25.41
N ILE A 42 -9.26 -9.37 26.74
CA ILE A 42 -8.97 -8.09 27.39
C ILE A 42 -7.52 -7.76 27.05
N ILE A 43 -7.25 -7.40 25.79
CA ILE A 43 -6.01 -6.75 25.43
C ILE A 43 -6.18 -5.33 25.96
N ASP A 44 -5.29 -4.97 26.85
CA ASP A 44 -5.22 -3.63 27.42
C ASP A 44 -5.03 -2.65 26.26
N GLN A 45 -6.03 -1.80 26.05
CA GLN A 45 -5.95 -0.77 25.03
C GLN A 45 -5.20 0.42 25.62
N PRO A 46 -4.01 0.76 25.13
CA PRO A 46 -3.16 1.73 25.84
C PRO A 46 -3.74 3.14 25.88
N LYS A 47 -4.56 3.52 24.91
CA LYS A 47 -5.09 4.88 24.76
C LYS A 47 -6.59 4.98 25.04
N GLU A 48 -7.37 4.02 24.61
CA GLU A 48 -8.83 4.05 24.69
C GLU A 48 -9.34 3.69 26.09
N ALA A 49 -10.39 4.36 26.49
CA ALA A 49 -11.01 4.14 27.80
C ALA A 49 -11.90 2.88 27.85
N PHE A 50 -12.48 2.50 26.70
CA PHE A 50 -13.46 1.42 26.58
C PHE A 50 -13.03 0.36 25.58
N ARG A 51 -13.65 -0.82 25.66
CA ARG A 51 -13.51 -1.86 24.63
C ARG A 51 -13.97 -1.36 23.28
N LEU A 52 -13.44 -1.91 22.22
CA LEU A 52 -13.60 -1.40 20.84
C LEU A 52 -15.09 -1.22 20.46
N ARG A 53 -15.94 -2.24 20.68
CA ARG A 53 -17.38 -2.18 20.40
C ARG A 53 -18.19 -1.27 21.33
N GLN A 54 -17.59 -0.71 22.37
CA GLN A 54 -18.23 0.26 23.28
C GLN A 54 -17.89 1.71 22.92
N GLN A 55 -17.03 1.92 21.92
CA GLN A 55 -16.62 3.23 21.46
C GLN A 55 -17.52 3.72 20.34
N PRO A 56 -17.66 5.05 20.14
CA PRO A 56 -18.46 5.62 19.06
C PRO A 56 -17.68 5.58 17.72
N LEU A 57 -17.44 4.38 17.17
CA LEU A 57 -16.74 4.16 15.91
C LEU A 57 -17.10 2.81 15.32
N SER A 58 -17.03 2.69 13.99
CA SER A 58 -17.08 1.41 13.28
C SER A 58 -15.74 0.70 13.35
N SER A 59 -15.75 -0.61 13.54
CA SER A 59 -14.53 -1.43 13.62
C SER A 59 -14.75 -2.86 13.19
N THR A 60 -13.68 -3.49 12.72
CA THR A 60 -13.63 -4.92 12.41
C THR A 60 -12.45 -5.54 13.15
N SER A 61 -12.67 -6.65 13.84
CA SER A 61 -11.61 -7.38 14.57
C SER A 61 -11.54 -8.82 14.10
N PHE A 62 -10.31 -9.35 14.05
CA PHE A 62 -10.02 -10.75 13.73
C PHE A 62 -9.13 -11.32 14.82
N ASN A 63 -9.46 -12.50 15.32
CA ASN A 63 -8.57 -13.27 16.18
C ASN A 63 -7.63 -14.18 15.36
N GLY A 64 -6.64 -14.79 16.02
CA GLY A 64 -5.65 -15.62 15.34
C GLY A 64 -6.26 -16.84 14.62
N ALA A 65 -7.33 -17.43 15.15
CA ALA A 65 -8.02 -18.56 14.51
C ALA A 65 -8.71 -18.13 13.21
N GLN A 66 -9.39 -16.97 13.23
CA GLN A 66 -10.01 -16.41 12.03
C GLN A 66 -8.96 -16.05 10.96
N LEU A 67 -7.83 -15.46 11.34
CA LEU A 67 -6.73 -15.17 10.41
C LEU A 67 -6.18 -16.44 9.76
N GLN A 68 -6.10 -17.53 10.51
CA GLN A 68 -5.67 -18.83 9.99
C GLN A 68 -6.71 -19.46 9.05
N SER A 69 -8.01 -19.47 9.42
CA SER A 69 -9.09 -19.98 8.59
C SER A 69 -9.19 -19.22 7.26
N LEU A 70 -9.10 -17.88 7.30
CA LEU A 70 -9.07 -17.03 6.10
C LEU A 70 -7.74 -17.12 5.33
N ASN A 71 -6.76 -17.84 5.88
CA ASN A 71 -5.41 -18.00 5.32
C ASN A 71 -4.74 -16.66 5.00
N VAL A 72 -4.87 -15.67 5.90
CA VAL A 72 -4.26 -14.35 5.78
C VAL A 72 -2.76 -14.46 6.03
N GLN A 73 -1.93 -14.03 5.07
CA GLN A 73 -0.47 -14.09 5.15
C GLN A 73 0.19 -12.71 5.12
N ASP A 74 -0.53 -11.70 4.66
CA ASP A 74 -0.08 -10.32 4.63
C ASP A 74 -1.24 -9.34 4.88
N VAL A 75 -0.88 -8.09 5.16
CA VAL A 75 -1.85 -7.02 5.46
C VAL A 75 -2.83 -6.80 4.31
N ARG A 76 -2.40 -6.97 3.07
CA ARG A 76 -3.23 -6.79 1.88
C ARG A 76 -4.38 -7.80 1.82
N GLN A 77 -4.11 -9.05 2.14
CA GLN A 77 -5.14 -10.10 2.09
C GLN A 77 -6.25 -9.88 3.12
N LEU A 78 -5.93 -9.21 4.23
CA LEU A 78 -6.92 -8.83 5.23
C LEU A 78 -7.97 -7.86 4.68
N SER A 79 -7.59 -6.97 3.74
CA SER A 79 -8.51 -5.98 3.15
C SER A 79 -9.74 -6.60 2.49
N ALA A 80 -9.65 -7.83 2.02
CA ALA A 80 -10.76 -8.56 1.40
C ALA A 80 -11.95 -8.83 2.34
N PHE A 81 -11.74 -8.77 3.66
CA PHE A 81 -12.73 -9.11 4.68
C PHE A 81 -13.16 -7.92 5.55
N VAL A 82 -12.68 -6.71 5.23
CA VAL A 82 -13.00 -5.47 5.96
C VAL A 82 -13.89 -4.58 5.09
N PRO A 83 -15.04 -4.08 5.59
CA PRO A 83 -15.91 -3.20 4.83
C PRO A 83 -15.22 -1.91 4.40
N SER A 84 -15.53 -1.42 3.21
CA SER A 84 -15.02 -0.13 2.67
C SER A 84 -13.49 0.00 2.68
N PHE A 85 -12.77 -1.13 2.71
CA PHE A 85 -11.33 -1.19 2.75
C PHE A 85 -10.79 -1.88 1.49
N ALA A 86 -9.80 -1.28 0.84
CA ALA A 86 -9.13 -1.86 -0.31
C ALA A 86 -7.63 -1.58 -0.26
N MET A 87 -6.84 -2.60 -0.56
CA MET A 87 -5.40 -2.51 -0.70
C MET A 87 -5.00 -3.17 -2.03
N PRO A 88 -4.99 -2.41 -3.14
CA PRO A 88 -4.67 -2.93 -4.46
C PRO A 88 -3.31 -3.63 -4.50
N GLU A 89 -3.20 -4.69 -5.26
CA GLU A 89 -1.94 -5.42 -5.47
C GLU A 89 -1.19 -4.82 -6.65
N TYR A 90 -0.06 -4.16 -6.38
CA TYR A 90 0.82 -3.59 -7.41
C TYR A 90 1.92 -4.58 -7.89
N GLY A 91 1.81 -5.84 -7.55
CA GLY A 91 2.81 -6.84 -7.88
C GLY A 91 4.14 -6.65 -7.17
N SER A 92 4.18 -5.88 -6.09
CA SER A 92 5.38 -5.60 -5.30
C SER A 92 5.07 -5.30 -3.85
N ARG A 93 5.98 -5.69 -2.95
CA ARG A 93 5.96 -5.27 -1.54
C ARG A 93 6.32 -3.79 -1.36
N TYR A 94 6.87 -3.14 -2.38
CA TYR A 94 7.27 -1.73 -2.32
C TYR A 94 6.09 -0.79 -2.14
N THR A 95 5.10 -0.93 -3.00
CA THR A 95 3.93 -0.05 -2.99
C THR A 95 2.78 -0.70 -2.25
N SER A 96 2.27 0.03 -1.29
CA SER A 96 1.15 -0.41 -0.48
C SER A 96 0.24 0.78 -0.28
N SER A 97 -0.65 0.98 -1.24
CA SER A 97 -1.69 1.98 -1.10
C SER A 97 -2.86 1.37 -0.37
N ILE A 98 -3.27 2.05 0.67
CA ILE A 98 -4.40 1.65 1.49
C ILE A 98 -5.51 2.67 1.29
N TYR A 99 -6.67 2.19 0.86
CA TYR A 99 -7.89 2.99 0.70
C TYR A 99 -8.93 2.52 1.71
N MET A 100 -9.46 3.44 2.48
CA MET A 100 -10.56 3.19 3.39
C MET A 100 -11.59 4.30 3.29
N ARG A 101 -12.86 3.93 3.13
CA ARG A 101 -13.97 4.90 2.97
C ARG A 101 -13.72 5.95 1.87
N GLY A 102 -13.04 5.57 0.79
CA GLY A 102 -12.75 6.48 -0.32
C GLY A 102 -11.53 7.37 -0.15
N ILE A 103 -10.86 7.33 1.00
CA ILE A 103 -9.62 8.05 1.26
C ILE A 103 -8.44 7.11 1.11
N GLY A 104 -7.42 7.53 0.37
CA GLY A 104 -6.22 6.75 0.14
C GLY A 104 -5.23 7.45 -0.77
N SER A 105 -4.05 6.88 -0.90
CA SER A 105 -3.02 7.40 -1.81
C SER A 105 -2.23 6.26 -2.41
N ARG A 106 -1.89 6.41 -3.66
CA ARG A 106 -0.99 5.48 -4.36
C ARG A 106 0.47 5.71 -4.01
N VAL A 107 0.85 6.95 -3.74
CA VAL A 107 2.23 7.39 -3.53
C VAL A 107 2.26 8.28 -2.28
N TYR A 108 3.38 8.31 -1.58
CA TYR A 108 3.61 9.12 -0.37
C TYR A 108 2.76 8.74 0.87
N SER A 109 2.40 9.71 1.70
CA SER A 109 1.83 9.49 3.03
C SER A 109 0.59 8.60 3.01
N PRO A 110 0.50 7.58 3.88
CA PRO A 110 -0.69 6.73 3.95
C PRO A 110 -1.89 7.48 4.52
N ALA A 111 -3.09 7.04 4.16
CA ALA A 111 -4.33 7.53 4.76
C ALA A 111 -4.82 6.65 5.93
N VAL A 112 -4.25 5.46 6.08
CA VAL A 112 -4.57 4.51 7.15
C VAL A 112 -3.30 4.21 7.92
N GLY A 113 -3.33 4.42 9.22
CA GLY A 113 -2.22 4.12 10.13
C GLY A 113 -2.10 2.61 10.37
N ILE A 114 -0.88 2.14 10.62
CA ILE A 114 -0.62 0.77 11.03
C ILE A 114 0.21 0.80 12.32
N TYR A 115 -0.21 0.02 13.30
CA TYR A 115 0.51 -0.19 14.57
C TYR A 115 0.73 -1.68 14.78
N VAL A 116 1.91 -2.07 15.18
CA VAL A 116 2.24 -3.45 15.59
C VAL A 116 2.73 -3.41 17.04
N ASP A 117 2.01 -4.06 17.93
CA ASP A 117 2.31 -4.08 19.37
C ASP A 117 2.54 -2.68 19.99
N GLY A 118 1.76 -1.69 19.53
CA GLY A 118 1.87 -0.29 19.96
C GLY A 118 2.90 0.55 19.21
N MET A 119 3.76 -0.05 18.40
CA MET A 119 4.74 0.66 17.56
C MET A 119 4.08 1.14 16.27
N PRO A 120 4.17 2.43 15.91
CA PRO A 120 3.68 2.92 14.63
C PRO A 120 4.60 2.48 13.48
N VAL A 121 4.02 2.01 12.38
CA VAL A 121 4.72 1.82 11.12
C VAL A 121 4.63 3.13 10.34
N LEU A 122 5.71 3.89 10.29
CA LEU A 122 5.70 5.24 9.72
C LEU A 122 6.25 5.29 8.29
N CYS A 123 7.13 4.36 7.91
CA CYS A 123 7.67 4.31 6.56
C CYS A 123 6.68 3.66 5.59
N ARG A 124 6.31 4.38 4.53
CA ARG A 124 5.35 3.88 3.51
C ARG A 124 5.76 2.55 2.86
N SER A 125 7.05 2.35 2.62
CA SER A 125 7.57 1.12 2.02
C SER A 125 7.47 -0.09 2.96
N ALA A 126 7.07 0.13 4.21
CA ALA A 126 6.94 -0.90 5.24
C ALA A 126 5.50 -1.43 5.42
N PHE A 127 4.48 -0.85 4.79
CA PHE A 127 3.07 -1.18 5.10
C PHE A 127 2.63 -2.57 4.64
N ASN A 128 3.20 -3.11 3.57
CA ASN A 128 2.90 -4.47 3.12
C ASN A 128 3.99 -5.42 3.63
N PHE A 129 3.79 -5.98 4.80
CA PHE A 129 4.69 -6.93 5.44
C PHE A 129 4.02 -8.29 5.64
N HIS A 130 4.84 -9.32 5.89
CA HIS A 130 4.36 -10.65 6.21
C HIS A 130 3.77 -10.68 7.62
N VAL A 131 2.54 -11.19 7.75
CA VAL A 131 1.83 -11.33 9.03
C VAL A 131 2.11 -12.71 9.60
N TYR A 132 2.79 -12.77 10.72
CA TYR A 132 3.10 -14.00 11.47
C TYR A 132 3.12 -13.69 12.96
N ASP A 133 2.91 -14.68 13.81
CA ASP A 133 2.87 -14.51 15.26
C ASP A 133 1.89 -13.39 15.68
N VAL A 134 0.67 -13.43 15.15
CA VAL A 134 -0.38 -12.45 15.45
C VAL A 134 -1.55 -13.14 16.11
N ASP A 135 -1.97 -12.60 17.24
CA ASP A 135 -3.12 -13.06 18.03
C ASP A 135 -4.41 -12.35 17.62
N ARG A 136 -4.29 -11.05 17.33
CA ARG A 136 -5.45 -10.22 16.99
C ARG A 136 -5.07 -9.10 16.02
N VAL A 137 -6.01 -8.77 15.13
CA VAL A 137 -5.96 -7.56 14.30
C VAL A 137 -7.25 -6.78 14.50
N ASP A 138 -7.11 -5.48 14.81
CA ASP A 138 -8.23 -4.54 14.85
C ASP A 138 -8.08 -3.56 13.69
N VAL A 139 -9.16 -3.32 12.99
CA VAL A 139 -9.27 -2.28 11.96
C VAL A 139 -10.35 -1.28 12.42
N LEU A 140 -9.96 -0.04 12.66
CA LEU A 140 -10.83 1.06 13.05
C LEU A 140 -11.13 1.88 11.80
N HIS A 141 -12.40 2.08 11.51
CA HIS A 141 -12.83 2.78 10.31
C HIS A 141 -13.05 4.26 10.59
N GLY A 142 -12.79 5.08 9.57
CA GLY A 142 -12.89 6.53 9.67
C GLY A 142 -11.76 7.18 10.50
N PRO A 143 -11.75 8.51 10.59
CA PRO A 143 -10.64 9.25 11.18
C PRO A 143 -10.38 8.91 12.65
N GLN A 144 -9.14 8.54 12.95
CA GLN A 144 -8.63 8.30 14.31
C GLN A 144 -7.66 9.41 14.76
N GLY A 145 -7.77 10.60 14.15
CA GLY A 145 -6.82 11.70 14.32
C GLY A 145 -6.62 12.15 15.76
N THR A 146 -7.64 12.12 16.61
CA THR A 146 -7.52 12.62 18.00
C THR A 146 -6.53 11.80 18.84
N LEU A 147 -6.59 10.47 18.81
CA LEU A 147 -5.68 9.63 19.60
C LEU A 147 -4.41 9.22 18.83
N TYR A 148 -4.46 9.12 17.50
CA TYR A 148 -3.37 8.57 16.71
C TYR A 148 -2.70 9.57 15.77
N GLY A 149 -3.31 10.76 15.56
CA GLY A 149 -2.71 11.87 14.83
C GLY A 149 -2.68 11.69 13.32
N MET A 150 -1.57 12.08 12.72
CA MET A 150 -1.37 12.09 11.27
C MET A 150 -1.55 10.70 10.63
N ASN A 151 -1.93 10.71 9.35
CA ASN A 151 -2.01 9.50 8.52
C ASN A 151 -3.01 8.45 9.02
N THR A 152 -4.01 8.86 9.80
CA THR A 152 -5.12 8.03 10.27
C THR A 152 -6.47 8.59 9.85
N GLU A 153 -6.50 9.26 8.71
CA GLU A 153 -7.64 9.96 8.16
C GLU A 153 -8.74 9.01 7.65
N GLY A 154 -8.35 7.93 6.98
CA GLY A 154 -9.26 6.88 6.53
C GLY A 154 -9.55 5.84 7.61
N GLY A 155 -8.59 5.60 8.50
CA GLY A 155 -8.70 4.59 9.55
C GLY A 155 -7.37 4.21 10.18
N LEU A 156 -7.42 3.13 10.96
CA LEU A 156 -6.28 2.61 11.69
C LEU A 156 -6.33 1.08 11.73
N MET A 157 -5.19 0.43 11.52
CA MET A 157 -5.01 -1.00 11.72
C MET A 157 -4.04 -1.25 12.87
N ARG A 158 -4.41 -2.15 13.79
CA ARG A 158 -3.57 -2.54 14.93
C ARG A 158 -3.41 -4.05 14.94
N LEU A 159 -2.18 -4.50 14.98
CA LEU A 159 -1.81 -5.90 15.09
C LEU A 159 -1.21 -6.15 16.47
N TYR A 160 -1.60 -7.23 17.10
CA TYR A 160 -1.14 -7.63 18.43
C TYR A 160 -0.55 -9.03 18.36
N SER A 161 0.67 -9.19 18.86
CA SER A 161 1.33 -10.48 19.02
C SER A 161 0.77 -11.23 20.23
N ARG A 162 0.85 -12.56 20.23
CA ARG A 162 0.50 -13.39 21.35
C ARG A 162 1.31 -13.05 22.60
N SER A 163 0.67 -13.04 23.75
CA SER A 163 1.38 -12.79 25.01
C SER A 163 2.00 -14.09 25.53
N PRO A 164 3.32 -14.12 25.77
CA PRO A 164 3.99 -15.29 26.34
C PRO A 164 3.64 -15.53 27.81
N PHE A 165 2.90 -14.65 28.49
CA PHE A 165 2.30 -14.92 29.79
C PHE A 165 1.00 -15.73 29.70
N GLN A 166 0.28 -15.62 28.57
CA GLN A 166 -1.03 -16.25 28.37
C GLN A 166 -0.92 -17.53 27.53
N TYR A 167 0.02 -17.60 26.61
CA TYR A 167 0.23 -18.73 25.73
C TYR A 167 1.66 -19.23 25.86
N GLN A 168 1.84 -20.55 25.93
CA GLN A 168 3.13 -21.21 26.08
C GLN A 168 3.20 -22.41 25.14
N GLY A 169 4.41 -22.82 24.77
CA GLY A 169 4.65 -23.92 23.88
C GLY A 169 5.34 -23.50 22.58
N THR A 170 5.44 -24.44 21.68
CA THR A 170 6.07 -24.26 20.37
C THR A 170 5.09 -24.58 19.26
N ASP A 171 4.88 -23.63 18.36
CA ASP A 171 4.11 -23.83 17.14
C ASP A 171 5.05 -23.92 15.93
N VAL A 172 4.83 -24.89 15.06
CA VAL A 172 5.54 -25.00 13.79
C VAL A 172 4.54 -25.23 12.67
N LYS A 173 4.65 -24.44 11.60
CA LYS A 173 3.79 -24.56 10.42
C LYS A 173 4.63 -24.74 9.16
N PHE A 174 4.31 -25.74 8.37
CA PHE A 174 4.84 -25.97 7.03
C PHE A 174 3.74 -25.80 6.02
N SER A 175 3.99 -25.03 4.95
CA SER A 175 3.02 -24.82 3.87
C SER A 175 3.64 -25.17 2.53
N LEU A 176 2.90 -25.91 1.72
CA LEU A 176 3.25 -26.26 0.34
C LEU A 176 2.06 -25.97 -0.56
N GLY A 177 2.30 -25.55 -1.81
CA GLY A 177 1.20 -25.25 -2.72
C GLY A 177 1.63 -24.93 -4.15
N THR A 178 0.64 -24.59 -4.94
CA THR A 178 0.79 -24.15 -6.35
C THR A 178 1.70 -22.92 -6.45
N GLY A 179 2.27 -22.68 -7.62
CA GLY A 179 3.30 -21.67 -7.80
C GLY A 179 4.61 -22.04 -7.10
N PHE A 180 4.79 -23.31 -6.72
CA PHE A 180 5.92 -23.80 -5.92
C PHE A 180 6.03 -23.01 -4.58
N LEU A 181 4.88 -22.81 -3.94
CA LEU A 181 4.82 -22.25 -2.59
C LEU A 181 5.53 -23.20 -1.62
N ARG A 182 6.40 -22.66 -0.81
CA ARG A 182 7.11 -23.34 0.29
C ARG A 182 7.29 -22.35 1.43
N LYS A 183 6.76 -22.67 2.60
CA LYS A 183 6.82 -21.79 3.75
C LYS A 183 7.04 -22.59 5.03
N VAL A 184 7.78 -22.02 5.94
CA VAL A 184 7.97 -22.51 7.28
C VAL A 184 7.79 -21.33 8.24
N GLU A 185 6.99 -21.52 9.26
CA GLU A 185 6.84 -20.60 10.38
C GLU A 185 7.08 -21.38 11.67
N ALA A 186 7.78 -20.79 12.62
CA ALA A 186 7.98 -21.36 13.93
C ALA A 186 7.90 -20.27 14.99
N SER A 187 7.25 -20.56 16.10
CA SER A 187 7.21 -19.67 17.25
C SER A 187 7.29 -20.47 18.55
N HIS A 188 7.96 -19.90 19.53
CA HIS A 188 8.11 -20.46 20.87
C HIS A 188 7.79 -19.41 21.91
N TYR A 189 7.03 -19.80 22.90
CA TYR A 189 6.57 -18.93 24.00
C TYR A 189 6.87 -19.62 25.32
N GLU A 190 7.53 -18.89 26.21
CA GLU A 190 7.90 -19.45 27.51
C GLU A 190 7.74 -18.41 28.62
N ARG A 191 7.14 -18.85 29.71
CA ARG A 191 7.07 -18.11 30.97
C ARG A 191 8.17 -18.60 31.89
N LEU A 192 9.26 -17.82 31.99
CA LEU A 192 10.41 -18.15 32.82
C LEU A 192 10.07 -18.16 34.32
N ASN A 193 9.20 -17.23 34.72
CA ASN A 193 8.68 -17.09 36.10
C ASN A 193 7.46 -16.15 36.07
N ASP A 194 6.87 -15.89 37.25
CA ASP A 194 5.69 -15.02 37.38
C ASP A 194 5.91 -13.57 36.94
N ARG A 195 7.14 -13.16 36.70
CA ARG A 195 7.50 -11.78 36.33
C ARG A 195 8.13 -11.65 34.97
N THR A 196 8.54 -12.75 34.34
CA THR A 196 9.31 -12.70 33.09
C THR A 196 8.83 -13.79 32.14
N ALA A 197 8.49 -13.38 30.94
CA ALA A 197 8.11 -14.26 29.85
C ALA A 197 8.69 -13.75 28.53
N PHE A 198 8.98 -14.64 27.60
CA PHE A 198 9.49 -14.27 26.27
C PHE A 198 8.82 -15.07 25.17
N SER A 199 8.87 -14.52 23.97
CA SER A 199 8.54 -15.24 22.73
C SER A 199 9.61 -15.02 21.69
N LEU A 200 9.82 -16.05 20.85
CA LEU A 200 10.66 -16.01 19.66
C LEU A 200 9.85 -16.59 18.52
N ALA A 201 9.77 -15.87 17.41
CA ALA A 201 9.09 -16.33 16.21
C ALA A 201 9.94 -16.09 14.97
N GLY A 202 9.78 -16.89 13.94
CA GLY A 202 10.45 -16.70 12.67
C GLY A 202 9.74 -17.38 11.53
N PHE A 203 9.99 -16.90 10.33
CA PHE A 203 9.44 -17.48 9.12
C PHE A 203 10.44 -17.48 7.96
N TYR A 204 10.26 -18.42 7.06
CA TYR A 204 10.83 -18.41 5.71
C TYR A 204 9.70 -18.70 4.73
N GLY A 205 9.55 -17.88 3.68
CA GLY A 205 8.57 -18.05 2.62
C GLY A 205 9.20 -17.93 1.24
N GLY A 206 8.77 -18.75 0.31
CA GLY A 206 9.16 -18.65 -1.09
C GLY A 206 8.06 -19.14 -2.01
N GLN A 207 7.88 -18.42 -3.13
CA GLN A 207 6.98 -18.80 -4.20
C GLN A 207 7.59 -18.42 -5.54
N ASN A 208 7.49 -19.30 -6.54
CA ASN A 208 8.00 -19.01 -7.89
C ASN A 208 7.01 -18.15 -8.69
N GLY A 209 5.79 -17.96 -8.17
CA GLY A 209 4.74 -17.15 -8.80
C GLY A 209 4.01 -17.86 -9.95
N PHE A 210 3.15 -17.09 -10.63
CA PHE A 210 2.21 -17.58 -11.64
C PHE A 210 2.45 -16.99 -13.02
N PHE A 211 3.11 -15.82 -13.09
CA PHE A 211 3.29 -15.07 -14.33
C PHE A 211 4.70 -15.25 -14.89
N ARG A 212 4.77 -15.33 -16.22
CA ARG A 212 6.04 -15.38 -16.97
C ARG A 212 6.18 -14.14 -17.82
N ASN A 213 7.35 -13.57 -17.82
CA ASN A 213 7.73 -12.53 -18.77
C ASN A 213 7.93 -13.16 -20.16
N GLN A 214 7.24 -12.68 -21.17
CA GLN A 214 7.33 -13.22 -22.53
C GLN A 214 8.69 -12.95 -23.18
N PHE A 215 9.31 -11.82 -22.84
CA PHE A 215 10.58 -11.36 -23.41
C PHE A 215 11.73 -12.34 -23.16
N ASP A 216 11.85 -12.85 -21.92
CA ASP A 216 12.97 -13.72 -21.52
C ASP A 216 12.55 -15.09 -20.98
N GLY A 217 11.23 -15.35 -20.86
CA GLY A 217 10.67 -16.57 -20.30
C GLY A 217 10.81 -16.69 -18.78
N GLY A 218 11.36 -15.66 -18.12
CA GLY A 218 11.60 -15.62 -16.68
C GLY A 218 10.33 -15.55 -15.84
N ARG A 219 10.46 -15.79 -14.53
CA ARG A 219 9.34 -15.62 -13.58
C ARG A 219 9.22 -14.15 -13.21
N ALA A 220 8.06 -13.55 -13.50
CA ALA A 220 7.82 -12.13 -13.29
C ALA A 220 7.42 -11.76 -11.85
N ASP A 221 6.94 -12.73 -11.06
CA ASP A 221 6.37 -12.55 -9.72
C ASP A 221 6.98 -13.48 -8.65
N LEU A 222 8.20 -13.95 -8.86
CA LEU A 222 8.93 -14.77 -7.88
C LEU A 222 9.17 -13.97 -6.60
N ILE A 223 8.86 -14.54 -5.43
CA ILE A 223 9.13 -13.95 -4.12
C ILE A 223 9.86 -14.92 -3.19
N ASN A 224 10.81 -14.40 -2.42
CA ASN A 224 11.42 -15.06 -1.28
C ASN A 224 11.53 -14.06 -0.13
N GLU A 225 11.09 -14.47 1.05
CA GLU A 225 11.09 -13.64 2.23
C GLU A 225 11.44 -14.45 3.48
N PHE A 226 12.00 -13.80 4.47
CA PHE A 226 12.24 -14.39 5.78
C PHE A 226 12.24 -13.30 6.84
N GLY A 227 11.98 -13.68 8.06
CA GLY A 227 12.01 -12.75 9.18
C GLY A 227 12.06 -13.47 10.52
N GLY A 228 12.25 -12.67 11.55
CA GLY A 228 12.24 -13.12 12.92
C GLY A 228 11.81 -12.01 13.87
N LYS A 229 11.07 -12.40 14.91
CA LYS A 229 10.55 -11.54 15.96
C LYS A 229 10.95 -12.10 17.32
N GLY A 230 11.39 -11.21 18.20
CA GLY A 230 11.61 -11.51 19.62
C GLY A 230 10.86 -10.51 20.49
N ARG A 231 10.24 -11.01 21.58
CA ARG A 231 9.56 -10.18 22.57
C ARG A 231 9.92 -10.67 23.98
N LEU A 232 10.20 -9.74 24.88
CA LEU A 232 10.48 -9.96 26.28
C LEU A 232 9.56 -9.09 27.13
N LEU A 233 8.72 -9.74 27.94
CA LEU A 233 7.87 -9.09 28.93
C LEU A 233 8.50 -9.26 30.33
N TRP A 234 8.68 -8.15 31.05
CA TRP A 234 9.25 -8.16 32.38
C TRP A 234 8.44 -7.27 33.33
N HIS A 235 7.89 -7.88 34.38
CA HIS A 235 7.06 -7.26 35.40
C HIS A 235 7.81 -7.25 36.75
N PRO A 236 8.80 -6.37 36.97
CA PRO A 236 9.60 -6.37 38.21
C PRO A 236 8.75 -6.16 39.46
N THR A 237 7.61 -5.48 39.33
CA THR A 237 6.63 -5.29 40.40
C THR A 237 5.21 -5.45 39.83
N GLY A 238 4.19 -5.59 40.71
CA GLY A 238 2.79 -5.59 40.28
C GLY A 238 2.29 -4.27 39.69
N ARG A 239 3.11 -3.21 39.67
CA ARG A 239 2.78 -1.89 39.12
C ARG A 239 3.62 -1.47 37.93
N LEU A 240 4.72 -2.12 37.67
CA LEU A 240 5.66 -1.74 36.62
C LEU A 240 5.85 -2.92 35.67
N ALA A 241 5.67 -2.67 34.39
CA ALA A 241 5.88 -3.64 33.31
C ALA A 241 6.75 -3.02 32.22
N PHE A 242 7.65 -3.83 31.67
CA PHE A 242 8.47 -3.53 30.50
C PHE A 242 8.14 -4.51 29.40
N ASP A 243 8.12 -4.02 28.18
CA ASP A 243 7.89 -4.78 26.95
C ASP A 243 8.96 -4.43 25.93
N PHE A 244 9.87 -5.34 25.66
CA PHE A 244 10.93 -5.17 24.66
C PHE A 244 10.65 -6.05 23.45
N MET A 245 10.70 -5.48 22.26
CA MET A 245 10.45 -6.21 21.04
C MET A 245 11.36 -5.80 19.90
N ALA A 246 11.64 -6.77 19.03
CA ALA A 246 12.36 -6.56 17.78
C ALA A 246 11.76 -7.46 16.70
N ASP A 247 11.47 -6.92 15.52
CA ASP A 247 10.96 -7.65 14.35
C ASP A 247 11.80 -7.25 13.13
N TYR A 248 12.46 -8.24 12.52
CA TYR A 248 13.23 -8.09 11.29
C TYR A 248 12.58 -8.88 10.16
N GLN A 249 12.41 -8.23 9.00
CA GLN A 249 11.92 -8.90 7.80
C GLN A 249 12.78 -8.52 6.59
N TYR A 250 13.13 -9.54 5.80
CA TYR A 250 13.77 -9.41 4.51
C TYR A 250 12.85 -9.93 3.42
N THR A 251 12.72 -9.15 2.34
CA THR A 251 11.98 -9.55 1.14
C THR A 251 12.86 -9.36 -0.08
N ARG A 252 12.86 -10.34 -0.97
CA ARG A 252 13.40 -10.27 -2.33
C ARG A 252 12.39 -10.83 -3.30
N GLN A 253 12.01 -10.04 -4.29
CA GLN A 253 11.03 -10.46 -5.29
C GLN A 253 11.39 -9.94 -6.67
N ASN A 254 10.95 -10.65 -7.71
CA ASN A 254 10.65 -10.08 -9.00
C ASN A 254 9.31 -9.37 -8.85
N GLY A 255 9.12 -8.22 -9.48
CA GLY A 255 7.92 -7.42 -9.22
C GLY A 255 7.41 -6.73 -10.45
N PHE A 256 6.26 -6.08 -10.29
CA PHE A 256 5.59 -5.31 -11.34
C PHE A 256 5.34 -6.13 -12.61
N PRO A 257 4.72 -7.33 -12.51
CA PRO A 257 4.46 -8.22 -13.64
C PRO A 257 3.28 -7.70 -14.48
N TYR A 258 3.40 -6.46 -14.96
CA TYR A 258 2.33 -5.79 -15.68
C TYR A 258 2.32 -6.22 -17.14
N GLY A 259 1.13 -6.65 -17.60
CA GLY A 259 0.85 -6.92 -19.00
C GLY A 259 0.05 -5.79 -19.64
N GLN A 260 0.16 -5.60 -20.95
CA GLN A 260 -0.65 -4.64 -21.66
C GLN A 260 -2.12 -5.03 -21.59
N LEU A 261 -2.99 -4.12 -21.15
CA LEU A 261 -4.43 -4.26 -21.21
C LEU A 261 -4.90 -3.80 -22.61
N VAL A 262 -5.42 -4.75 -23.38
CA VAL A 262 -5.87 -4.52 -24.76
C VAL A 262 -7.39 -4.62 -24.80
N THR A 263 -8.04 -3.65 -25.42
CA THR A 263 -9.50 -3.60 -25.59
C THR A 263 -9.97 -4.27 -26.86
N GLU A 264 -11.24 -4.67 -26.92
CA GLU A 264 -11.84 -5.22 -28.14
C GLU A 264 -11.78 -4.24 -29.31
N ASP A 265 -11.98 -2.94 -29.05
CA ASP A 265 -11.91 -1.89 -30.05
C ASP A 265 -10.50 -1.74 -30.64
N GLU A 266 -9.45 -1.83 -29.78
CA GLU A 266 -8.06 -1.77 -30.23
C GLU A 266 -7.70 -2.99 -31.13
N ILE A 267 -8.21 -4.17 -30.80
CA ILE A 267 -8.01 -5.38 -31.60
C ILE A 267 -8.75 -5.26 -32.94
N ALA A 268 -10.00 -4.81 -32.92
CA ALA A 268 -10.82 -4.65 -34.10
C ALA A 268 -10.24 -3.61 -35.08
N ALA A 269 -9.61 -2.56 -34.55
CA ALA A 269 -8.93 -1.52 -35.33
C ALA A 269 -7.52 -1.91 -35.77
N ALA A 270 -6.97 -3.02 -35.27
CA ALA A 270 -5.58 -3.42 -35.54
C ALA A 270 -5.41 -3.97 -36.96
N PRO A 271 -4.51 -3.41 -37.80
CA PRO A 271 -4.17 -4.01 -39.09
C PRO A 271 -3.49 -5.37 -38.90
N ILE A 272 -3.56 -6.22 -39.92
CA ILE A 272 -2.99 -7.60 -39.90
C ILE A 272 -1.48 -7.58 -39.51
N THR A 273 -0.77 -6.53 -39.82
CA THR A 273 0.65 -6.35 -39.47
C THR A 273 0.88 -5.88 -38.03
N SER A 274 -0.17 -5.55 -37.30
CA SER A 274 -0.08 -5.11 -35.91
C SER A 274 0.20 -6.28 -34.97
N PRO A 275 1.05 -6.10 -33.94
CA PRO A 275 1.21 -7.05 -32.85
C PRO A 275 -0.09 -7.33 -32.09
N LEU A 276 -1.10 -6.47 -32.17
CA LEU A 276 -2.40 -6.65 -31.55
C LEU A 276 -3.34 -7.57 -32.36
N TYR A 277 -3.01 -7.84 -33.64
CA TYR A 277 -3.86 -8.64 -34.51
C TYR A 277 -3.95 -10.08 -33.99
N GLY A 278 -5.16 -10.55 -33.78
CA GLY A 278 -5.43 -11.92 -33.31
C GLY A 278 -5.25 -12.14 -31.80
N LEU A 279 -4.90 -11.10 -31.02
CA LEU A 279 -4.93 -11.18 -29.56
C LEU A 279 -6.37 -11.29 -29.05
N LYS A 280 -6.52 -11.73 -27.82
CA LYS A 280 -7.79 -11.64 -27.07
C LYS A 280 -7.79 -10.37 -26.20
N ALA A 281 -8.94 -9.74 -26.10
CA ALA A 281 -9.11 -8.61 -25.20
C ALA A 281 -8.83 -9.02 -23.74
N GLY A 282 -8.31 -8.07 -22.97
CA GLY A 282 -7.91 -8.24 -21.59
C GLY A 282 -6.41 -8.04 -21.37
N THR A 283 -5.98 -8.29 -20.17
CA THR A 283 -4.58 -8.12 -19.78
C THR A 283 -3.74 -9.26 -20.32
N GLN A 284 -2.73 -8.93 -21.11
CA GLN A 284 -1.77 -9.85 -21.67
C GLN A 284 -0.74 -10.29 -20.63
N SER A 285 0.07 -11.30 -20.94
CA SER A 285 1.22 -11.67 -20.10
C SER A 285 2.24 -10.51 -20.10
N PRO A 286 3.02 -10.33 -19.02
CA PRO A 286 4.12 -9.38 -19.00
C PRO A 286 5.10 -9.59 -20.16
N ASP A 287 5.53 -8.50 -20.80
CA ASP A 287 6.48 -8.52 -21.91
C ASP A 287 7.46 -7.35 -21.78
N GLN A 288 8.33 -7.45 -20.78
CA GLN A 288 9.27 -6.40 -20.37
C GLN A 288 10.69 -6.78 -20.76
N ASN A 289 11.44 -5.89 -21.39
CA ASN A 289 12.83 -6.13 -21.76
C ASN A 289 13.75 -6.23 -20.53
N ARG A 290 13.32 -5.66 -19.39
CA ARG A 290 14.08 -5.62 -18.14
C ARG A 290 13.26 -6.18 -16.99
N GLN A 291 13.73 -7.26 -16.37
CA GLN A 291 13.04 -7.85 -15.23
C GLN A 291 13.07 -6.89 -14.02
N SER A 292 11.93 -6.34 -13.71
CA SER A 292 11.73 -5.51 -12.51
C SER A 292 11.93 -6.34 -11.24
N ASN A 293 12.52 -5.72 -10.20
CA ASN A 293 12.74 -6.41 -8.93
C ASN A 293 12.74 -5.46 -7.74
N TYR A 294 12.47 -6.02 -6.57
CA TYR A 294 12.44 -5.31 -5.30
C TYR A 294 13.13 -6.12 -4.19
N ARG A 295 13.90 -5.44 -3.36
CA ARG A 295 14.53 -6.02 -2.17
C ARG A 295 14.36 -5.05 -1.02
N ARG A 296 14.04 -5.58 0.17
CA ARG A 296 13.76 -4.75 1.34
C ARG A 296 14.25 -5.42 2.62
N ASN A 297 14.92 -4.64 3.46
CA ASN A 297 15.21 -4.95 4.85
C ASN A 297 14.42 -3.98 5.72
N ILE A 298 13.67 -4.50 6.67
CA ILE A 298 12.99 -3.71 7.70
C ILE A 298 13.38 -4.29 9.06
N LEU A 299 13.75 -3.42 10.00
CA LEU A 299 13.88 -3.75 11.40
C LEU A 299 13.03 -2.77 12.20
N ASN A 300 12.10 -3.29 12.98
CA ASN A 300 11.33 -2.52 13.95
C ASN A 300 11.75 -2.96 15.35
N THR A 301 12.08 -2.03 16.22
CA THR A 301 12.36 -2.30 17.62
C THR A 301 11.53 -1.39 18.50
N GLY A 302 11.11 -1.90 19.66
CA GLY A 302 10.29 -1.15 20.60
C GLY A 302 10.66 -1.45 22.05
N ALA A 303 10.50 -0.44 22.88
CA ALA A 303 10.62 -0.52 24.33
C ALA A 303 9.40 0.15 24.97
N GLY A 304 8.50 -0.67 25.49
CA GLY A 304 7.29 -0.22 26.20
C GLY A 304 7.51 -0.20 27.71
N ILE A 305 7.00 0.81 28.37
CA ILE A 305 6.97 0.93 29.83
C ILE A 305 5.53 1.21 30.23
N LYS A 306 4.99 0.39 31.12
CA LYS A 306 3.69 0.61 31.74
C LYS A 306 3.83 0.72 33.24
N TYR A 307 3.35 1.83 33.80
CA TYR A 307 3.22 2.03 35.23
C TYR A 307 1.75 2.15 35.64
N THR A 308 1.34 1.28 36.55
CA THR A 308 -0.01 1.23 37.10
C THR A 308 -0.06 1.96 38.44
N GLY A 309 -0.59 3.17 38.42
CA GLY A 309 -0.76 4.02 39.61
C GLY A 309 -2.09 3.77 40.34
N ASN A 310 -2.31 4.57 41.38
CA ASN A 310 -3.61 4.57 42.10
C ASN A 310 -4.60 5.45 41.29
N GLY A 311 -5.43 4.81 40.45
CA GLY A 311 -6.43 5.50 39.65
C GLY A 311 -5.97 5.98 38.26
N PHE A 312 -4.76 5.69 37.83
CA PHE A 312 -4.26 5.99 36.49
C PHE A 312 -3.20 4.99 36.01
N ASP A 313 -3.06 4.86 34.70
CA ASP A 313 -1.95 4.17 34.05
C ASP A 313 -1.10 5.17 33.28
N VAL A 314 0.22 5.00 33.32
CA VAL A 314 1.18 5.68 32.45
C VAL A 314 1.75 4.66 31.48
N ASN A 315 1.70 4.94 30.18
CA ASN A 315 2.33 4.11 29.15
C ASN A 315 3.32 5.00 28.35
N SER A 316 4.51 4.47 28.12
CA SER A 316 5.51 5.04 27.23
C SER A 316 5.88 3.95 26.22
N MET A 317 5.99 4.32 24.94
CA MET A 317 6.43 3.44 23.86
C MET A 317 7.45 4.18 23.00
N THR A 318 8.71 3.79 23.16
CA THR A 318 9.81 4.21 22.29
C THR A 318 9.96 3.21 21.17
N SER A 319 10.00 3.65 19.91
CA SER A 319 10.25 2.75 18.80
C SER A 319 11.27 3.30 17.82
N TRP A 320 12.03 2.40 17.21
CA TRP A 320 12.94 2.68 16.13
C TRP A 320 12.67 1.75 14.96
N GLN A 321 12.45 2.34 13.77
CA GLN A 321 12.26 1.66 12.51
C GLN A 321 13.44 1.95 11.58
N TYR A 322 14.09 0.91 11.09
CA TYR A 322 15.11 0.96 10.05
C TYR A 322 14.56 0.38 8.76
N LEU A 323 14.81 1.08 7.65
CA LEU A 323 14.48 0.62 6.30
C LEU A 323 15.71 0.73 5.40
N HIS A 324 15.99 -0.32 4.65
CA HIS A 324 16.87 -0.27 3.50
C HIS A 324 16.26 -1.06 2.36
N ASP A 325 15.94 -0.37 1.26
CA ASP A 325 15.36 -1.01 0.10
C ASP A 325 16.09 -0.68 -1.22
N TYR A 326 15.82 -1.51 -2.20
CA TYR A 326 16.28 -1.37 -3.57
C TYR A 326 15.15 -1.80 -4.51
N MET A 327 14.84 -0.96 -5.48
CA MET A 327 13.90 -1.23 -6.56
C MET A 327 14.57 -0.97 -7.91
N LEU A 328 14.44 -1.91 -8.83
CA LEU A 328 14.62 -1.70 -10.25
C LEU A 328 13.26 -1.90 -10.90
N MET A 329 12.82 -0.93 -11.68
CA MET A 329 11.53 -0.97 -12.35
C MET A 329 11.70 -0.58 -13.82
N ASP A 330 11.26 -1.45 -14.71
CA ASP A 330 10.95 -1.14 -16.09
C ASP A 330 9.68 -0.29 -16.11
N ILE A 331 9.78 1.00 -16.37
CA ILE A 331 8.66 1.94 -16.23
C ILE A 331 7.85 2.14 -17.51
N ASP A 332 8.32 1.62 -18.64
CA ASP A 332 7.53 1.58 -19.87
C ASP A 332 6.77 0.24 -20.04
N TYR A 333 7.14 -0.81 -19.28
CA TYR A 333 6.51 -2.15 -19.22
C TYR A 333 6.47 -2.88 -20.57
N ARG A 334 7.43 -2.65 -21.47
CA ARG A 334 7.44 -3.08 -22.85
C ARG A 334 8.73 -3.82 -23.23
N PRO A 335 8.73 -4.55 -24.38
CA PRO A 335 9.95 -5.15 -24.90
C PRO A 335 10.95 -4.16 -25.49
N GLN A 336 10.56 -2.90 -25.74
CA GLN A 336 11.46 -1.83 -26.16
C GLN A 336 12.21 -1.27 -24.96
N ASP A 337 13.46 -0.88 -25.17
CA ASP A 337 14.35 -0.39 -24.13
C ASP A 337 14.26 1.15 -24.02
N PHE A 338 13.10 1.66 -23.49
CA PHE A 338 12.87 3.09 -23.38
C PHE A 338 13.38 3.66 -22.05
N LEU A 339 12.86 3.18 -20.93
CA LEU A 339 13.08 3.83 -19.63
C LEU A 339 13.11 2.81 -18.50
N HIS A 340 14.06 2.96 -17.59
CA HIS A 340 14.00 2.27 -16.30
C HIS A 340 14.39 3.17 -15.15
N LEU A 341 13.92 2.82 -13.97
CA LEU A 341 14.19 3.50 -12.72
C LEU A 341 14.93 2.57 -11.78
N ILE A 342 15.97 3.06 -11.14
CA ILE A 342 16.56 2.42 -9.97
C ILE A 342 16.29 3.32 -8.78
N GLN A 343 15.67 2.76 -7.72
CA GLN A 343 15.48 3.48 -6.46
C GLN A 343 16.16 2.73 -5.32
N ARG A 344 16.84 3.49 -4.47
CA ARG A 344 17.40 3.00 -3.20
C ARG A 344 16.96 3.94 -2.10
N GLN A 345 16.38 3.39 -1.05
CA GLN A 345 16.01 4.14 0.13
C GLN A 345 16.76 3.64 1.34
N HIS A 346 17.12 4.57 2.19
CA HIS A 346 17.73 4.32 3.48
C HIS A 346 17.07 5.23 4.50
N GLY A 347 16.35 4.63 5.45
CA GLY A 347 15.53 5.36 6.40
C GLY A 347 15.78 4.91 7.83
N ASN A 348 15.75 5.87 8.74
CA ASN A 348 15.66 5.67 10.17
C ASN A 348 14.53 6.54 10.70
N ILE A 349 13.65 5.97 11.51
CA ILE A 349 12.55 6.66 12.13
C ILE A 349 12.59 6.34 13.63
N LEU A 350 12.69 7.35 14.44
CA LEU A 350 12.56 7.26 15.90
C LEU A 350 11.22 7.84 16.29
N SER A 351 10.47 7.16 17.15
CA SER A 351 9.24 7.72 17.72
C SER A 351 9.14 7.42 19.20
N GLU A 352 8.47 8.33 19.90
CA GLU A 352 8.12 8.21 21.32
C GLU A 352 6.66 8.58 21.49
N GLU A 353 5.94 7.78 22.25
CA GLU A 353 4.60 8.09 22.67
C GLU A 353 4.45 7.91 24.18
N LEU A 354 4.04 8.96 24.85
CA LEU A 354 3.70 8.97 26.27
C LEU A 354 2.20 9.17 26.43
N SER A 355 1.54 8.31 27.19
CA SER A 355 0.12 8.47 27.52
C SER A 355 -0.15 8.22 29.00
N VAL A 356 -1.11 8.95 29.52
CA VAL A 356 -1.64 8.77 30.90
C VAL A 356 -3.14 8.64 30.78
N LYS A 357 -3.71 7.55 31.30
CA LYS A 357 -5.16 7.33 31.28
C LYS A 357 -5.71 7.00 32.65
N SER A 358 -6.96 7.39 32.91
CA SER A 358 -7.67 7.08 34.14
C SER A 358 -7.99 5.59 34.25
N ARG A 359 -7.93 5.03 35.46
CA ARG A 359 -8.35 3.67 35.82
C ARG A 359 -9.54 3.60 36.76
N ASN A 360 -10.04 4.73 37.21
CA ASN A 360 -11.09 4.77 38.21
C ASN A 360 -12.46 4.41 37.60
N GLY A 361 -13.34 3.78 38.39
CA GLY A 361 -14.73 3.57 38.05
C GLY A 361 -15.60 4.82 38.15
N SER A 362 -15.02 6.03 37.99
CA SER A 362 -15.74 7.29 38.01
C SER A 362 -16.51 7.49 36.70
N ARG A 363 -17.45 8.43 36.70
CA ARG A 363 -18.19 8.82 35.49
C ARG A 363 -17.33 9.54 34.45
N TRP A 364 -16.09 9.88 34.76
CA TRP A 364 -15.16 10.58 33.89
C TRP A 364 -13.92 9.74 33.64
N HIS A 365 -13.82 9.25 32.43
CA HIS A 365 -12.67 8.52 31.90
C HIS A 365 -11.90 9.45 30.98
N TRP A 366 -10.60 9.56 31.18
CA TRP A 366 -9.78 10.50 30.41
C TRP A 366 -8.44 9.86 30.00
N THR A 367 -7.93 10.35 28.89
CA THR A 367 -6.60 10.03 28.38
C THR A 367 -5.92 11.33 27.95
N PHE A 368 -4.70 11.55 28.42
CA PHE A 368 -3.77 12.55 27.93
C PHE A 368 -2.59 11.88 27.28
N GLY A 369 -2.01 12.48 26.24
CA GLY A 369 -0.78 11.96 25.67
C GLY A 369 -0.03 12.96 24.84
N ALA A 370 1.21 12.58 24.57
CA ALA A 370 2.10 13.27 23.64
C ALA A 370 2.77 12.24 22.73
N PHE A 371 2.95 12.61 21.48
CA PHE A 371 3.63 11.81 20.46
C PHE A 371 4.70 12.66 19.79
N GLY A 372 5.88 12.10 19.59
CA GLY A 372 6.96 12.72 18.84
C GLY A 372 7.57 11.71 17.87
N SER A 373 7.95 12.15 16.67
CA SER A 373 8.73 11.32 15.76
C SER A 373 9.71 12.15 14.94
N TYR A 374 10.84 11.52 14.61
CA TYR A 374 11.80 12.08 13.67
C TYR A 374 12.20 11.01 12.66
N GLN A 375 12.08 11.37 11.38
CA GLN A 375 12.43 10.53 10.24
C GLN A 375 13.64 11.11 9.53
N TRP A 376 14.64 10.26 9.26
CA TRP A 376 15.73 10.51 8.32
C TRP A 376 15.54 9.58 7.13
N LEU A 377 15.11 10.10 6.01
CA LEU A 377 14.96 9.31 4.79
C LEU A 377 15.86 9.87 3.70
N LYS A 378 16.74 9.02 3.18
CA LYS A 378 17.57 9.30 2.01
C LYS A 378 17.10 8.42 0.86
N THR A 379 16.78 9.04 -0.26
CA THR A 379 16.35 8.36 -1.50
C THR A 379 17.31 8.70 -2.62
N SER A 380 17.83 7.69 -3.30
CA SER A 380 18.51 7.81 -4.57
C SER A 380 17.61 7.20 -5.63
N ALA A 381 17.19 7.98 -6.63
CA ALA A 381 16.21 7.58 -7.63
C ALA A 381 16.60 8.04 -9.05
N PRO A 382 17.75 7.57 -9.60
CA PRO A 382 18.12 7.90 -10.97
C PRO A 382 17.14 7.28 -11.99
N VAL A 383 16.76 8.10 -12.98
CA VAL A 383 15.97 7.70 -14.15
C VAL A 383 16.91 7.54 -15.33
N TYR A 384 16.86 6.41 -16.01
CA TYR A 384 17.67 6.08 -17.15
C TYR A 384 16.87 6.20 -18.44
N PHE A 385 17.44 6.90 -19.43
CA PHE A 385 16.94 6.99 -20.79
C PHE A 385 17.72 6.00 -21.65
N ASP A 386 17.08 4.90 -21.99
CA ASP A 386 17.75 3.80 -22.67
C ASP A 386 17.80 4.00 -24.19
N LYS A 387 18.35 3.04 -24.92
CA LYS A 387 18.69 3.22 -26.35
C LYS A 387 17.50 3.58 -27.23
N ASP A 388 16.34 2.95 -27.01
CA ASP A 388 15.16 3.18 -27.85
C ASP A 388 14.52 4.54 -27.54
N MET A 389 14.63 5.06 -26.31
CA MET A 389 14.23 6.41 -25.97
C MET A 389 15.15 7.44 -26.65
N ASN A 390 16.46 7.26 -26.59
CA ASN A 390 17.39 8.15 -27.25
C ASN A 390 17.17 8.16 -28.77
N ALA A 391 16.92 7.00 -29.40
CA ALA A 391 16.58 6.92 -30.82
C ALA A 391 15.23 7.62 -31.13
N PHE A 392 14.22 7.44 -30.27
CA PHE A 392 12.92 8.12 -30.41
C PHE A 392 13.05 9.65 -30.31
N LEU A 393 13.84 10.14 -29.34
CA LEU A 393 14.08 11.57 -29.16
C LEU A 393 14.88 12.14 -30.30
N SER A 394 15.93 11.45 -30.78
CA SER A 394 16.73 11.81 -31.97
C SER A 394 15.85 11.98 -33.20
N LYS A 395 15.01 11.00 -33.48
CA LYS A 395 14.06 11.06 -34.57
C LYS A 395 13.09 12.24 -34.44
N THR A 396 12.53 12.43 -33.24
CA THR A 396 11.54 13.48 -32.96
C THR A 396 12.16 14.89 -33.18
N ILE A 397 13.38 15.13 -32.68
CA ILE A 397 14.04 16.42 -32.84
C ILE A 397 14.49 16.63 -34.29
N THR A 398 14.97 15.59 -34.98
CA THR A 398 15.30 15.61 -36.41
C THR A 398 14.07 15.96 -37.26
N ASP A 399 12.95 15.28 -37.06
CA ASP A 399 11.71 15.53 -37.78
C ASP A 399 11.19 16.96 -37.54
N TYR A 400 11.29 17.45 -36.27
CA TYR A 400 10.92 18.82 -35.93
C TYR A 400 11.80 19.85 -36.66
N ALA A 401 13.12 19.69 -36.62
CA ALA A 401 14.08 20.57 -37.27
C ALA A 401 13.89 20.54 -38.81
N TYR A 402 13.81 19.33 -39.39
CA TYR A 402 13.57 19.12 -40.81
C TYR A 402 12.29 19.82 -41.28
N ASN A 403 11.17 19.61 -40.60
CA ASN A 403 9.90 20.25 -40.99
C ASN A 403 9.91 21.77 -40.78
N GLY A 404 10.57 22.28 -39.73
CA GLY A 404 10.77 23.72 -39.54
C GLY A 404 11.53 24.36 -40.69
N ILE A 405 12.66 23.76 -41.07
CA ILE A 405 13.50 24.20 -42.20
C ILE A 405 12.74 24.08 -43.51
N LEU A 406 12.11 22.93 -43.76
CA LEU A 406 11.33 22.67 -44.98
C LEU A 406 10.23 23.72 -45.16
N ASN A 407 9.45 24.00 -44.13
CA ASN A 407 8.35 24.97 -44.17
C ASN A 407 8.87 26.42 -44.37
N SER A 408 10.00 26.76 -43.77
CA SER A 408 10.64 28.06 -43.97
C SER A 408 11.14 28.25 -45.39
N MET A 409 11.90 27.28 -45.92
CA MET A 409 12.40 27.29 -47.28
C MET A 409 11.26 27.28 -48.31
N ALA A 410 10.27 26.39 -48.12
CA ALA A 410 9.12 26.29 -49.01
C ALA A 410 8.34 27.62 -49.09
N ARG A 411 8.13 28.31 -47.96
CA ARG A 411 7.49 29.63 -47.95
C ARG A 411 8.24 30.67 -48.76
N GLY A 412 9.58 30.74 -48.62
CA GLY A 412 10.40 31.67 -49.39
C GLY A 412 10.36 31.38 -50.89
N ILE A 413 10.49 30.09 -51.29
CA ILE A 413 10.39 29.65 -52.66
C ILE A 413 9.00 29.95 -53.27
N ALA A 414 7.92 29.60 -52.50
CA ALA A 414 6.54 29.84 -52.97
C ALA A 414 6.25 31.32 -53.19
N GLN A 415 6.71 32.21 -52.31
CA GLN A 415 6.59 33.66 -52.50
C GLN A 415 7.21 34.14 -53.81
N GLY A 416 8.42 33.64 -54.15
CA GLY A 416 9.07 33.93 -55.41
C GLY A 416 8.30 33.43 -56.64
N MET A 417 7.73 32.21 -56.58
CA MET A 417 6.94 31.62 -57.66
C MET A 417 5.59 32.36 -57.87
N ILE A 418 4.93 32.75 -56.75
CA ILE A 418 3.69 33.54 -56.80
C ILE A 418 3.97 34.92 -57.41
N ALA A 419 5.06 35.58 -57.02
CA ALA A 419 5.49 36.85 -57.64
C ALA A 419 5.79 36.71 -59.14
N GLY A 420 6.21 35.49 -59.53
CA GLY A 420 6.42 35.13 -60.97
C GLY A 420 5.15 34.73 -61.74
N GLY A 421 3.95 34.83 -61.10
CA GLY A 421 2.65 34.58 -61.71
C GLY A 421 2.06 33.17 -61.56
N MET A 422 2.67 32.29 -60.74
CA MET A 422 2.13 30.99 -60.51
C MET A 422 0.95 31.05 -59.50
N SER A 423 -0.08 30.17 -59.68
CA SER A 423 -1.17 30.09 -58.68
C SER A 423 -0.62 29.65 -57.31
N LYS A 424 -1.27 30.11 -56.24
CA LYS A 424 -0.83 29.87 -54.89
C LYS A 424 -0.70 28.36 -54.56
N GLU A 425 -1.70 27.55 -54.92
CA GLU A 425 -1.70 26.11 -54.70
C GLU A 425 -0.57 25.40 -55.44
N ALA A 426 -0.38 25.74 -56.71
CA ALA A 426 0.69 25.18 -57.52
C ALA A 426 2.08 25.58 -57.01
N ALA A 427 2.23 26.86 -56.62
CA ALA A 427 3.47 27.39 -56.06
C ALA A 427 3.82 26.73 -54.71
N GLU A 428 2.87 26.55 -53.79
CA GLU A 428 3.10 25.92 -52.52
C GLU A 428 3.51 24.44 -52.69
N ALA A 429 2.84 23.68 -53.58
CA ALA A 429 3.17 22.28 -53.83
C ALA A 429 4.57 22.13 -54.46
N ALA A 430 4.88 22.93 -55.51
CA ALA A 430 6.18 22.91 -56.18
C ALA A 430 7.30 23.38 -55.24
N ALA A 431 7.05 24.42 -54.46
CA ALA A 431 8.05 24.97 -53.52
C ALA A 431 8.40 23.96 -52.43
N ARG A 432 7.45 23.19 -51.94
CA ARG A 432 7.70 22.14 -50.90
C ARG A 432 8.58 21.02 -51.46
N ALA A 433 8.33 20.57 -52.68
CA ALA A 433 9.16 19.57 -53.36
C ALA A 433 10.60 20.07 -53.61
N LEU A 434 10.73 21.32 -54.05
CA LEU A 434 12.03 21.96 -54.29
C LEU A 434 12.80 22.18 -52.99
N ALA A 435 12.13 22.61 -51.94
CA ALA A 435 12.74 22.76 -50.63
C ALA A 435 13.26 21.41 -50.09
N ALA A 436 12.49 20.35 -50.22
CA ALA A 436 12.92 19.01 -49.83
C ALA A 436 14.14 18.51 -50.62
N ALA A 437 14.14 18.73 -51.96
CA ALA A 437 15.28 18.38 -52.81
C ALA A 437 16.54 19.21 -52.44
N ASN A 438 16.39 20.50 -52.13
CA ASN A 438 17.49 21.35 -51.67
C ASN A 438 18.07 20.90 -50.34
N ILE A 439 17.22 20.54 -49.36
CA ILE A 439 17.69 20.01 -48.10
C ILE A 439 18.50 18.74 -48.35
N ALA A 440 17.98 17.78 -49.13
CA ALA A 440 18.69 16.53 -49.43
C ALA A 440 20.04 16.78 -50.13
N ARG A 441 20.10 17.71 -51.12
CA ARG A 441 21.32 18.03 -51.83
C ARG A 441 22.40 18.72 -50.97
N THR A 442 21.99 19.43 -49.92
CA THR A 442 22.91 20.15 -49.03
C THR A 442 23.34 19.30 -47.80
N GLY A 443 23.14 18.00 -47.86
CA GLY A 443 23.57 17.06 -46.79
C GLY A 443 22.48 16.67 -45.79
N GLY A 444 21.26 17.21 -45.98
CA GLY A 444 20.13 16.81 -45.14
C GLY A 444 20.12 17.47 -43.75
N VAL A 445 19.30 16.91 -42.89
CA VAL A 445 19.19 17.24 -41.46
C VAL A 445 19.14 15.94 -40.67
N ASN A 446 20.08 15.74 -39.78
CA ASN A 446 20.09 14.65 -38.80
C ASN A 446 20.54 15.18 -37.44
N ILE A 447 19.83 14.86 -36.42
CA ILE A 447 20.17 15.26 -35.05
C ILE A 447 20.09 14.01 -34.16
N ASP A 448 21.25 13.55 -33.72
CA ASP A 448 21.33 12.51 -32.71
C ASP A 448 21.32 13.13 -31.30
N MET A 449 20.47 12.60 -30.43
CA MET A 449 20.29 13.09 -29.07
C MET A 449 20.54 11.96 -28.08
N ALA A 450 21.44 12.18 -27.15
CA ALA A 450 21.71 11.30 -26.05
C ALA A 450 21.43 12.00 -24.71
N MET A 451 20.55 11.42 -23.92
CA MET A 451 20.30 11.86 -22.56
C MET A 451 21.06 10.97 -21.58
N ASP A 452 21.86 11.59 -20.74
CA ASP A 452 22.48 10.91 -19.61
C ASP A 452 21.41 10.56 -18.58
N PRO A 453 21.64 9.54 -17.72
CA PRO A 453 20.75 9.28 -16.60
C PRO A 453 20.56 10.53 -15.74
N VAL A 454 19.32 10.84 -15.41
CA VAL A 454 19.00 11.94 -14.49
C VAL A 454 19.19 11.44 -13.06
N PRO A 455 20.30 11.82 -12.37
CA PRO A 455 20.51 11.43 -10.99
C PRO A 455 19.49 12.13 -10.09
N GLY A 456 19.05 11.44 -9.07
CA GLY A 456 18.20 12.01 -8.02
C GLY A 456 18.72 11.60 -6.65
N LEU A 457 19.21 12.54 -5.89
CA LEU A 457 19.60 12.35 -4.52
C LEU A 457 18.77 13.28 -3.64
N PHE A 458 17.93 12.68 -2.81
CA PHE A 458 16.97 13.39 -1.97
C PHE A 458 17.13 12.97 -0.52
N ARG A 459 17.12 13.95 0.39
CA ARG A 459 16.97 13.72 1.82
C ARG A 459 15.69 14.42 2.25
N THR A 460 14.81 13.69 2.91
CA THR A 460 13.51 14.20 3.35
C THR A 460 13.37 14.01 4.87
N PRO A 461 14.06 14.85 5.69
CA PRO A 461 13.87 14.80 7.11
C PRO A 461 12.47 15.33 7.47
N THR A 462 11.82 14.65 8.41
CA THR A 462 10.50 15.03 8.89
C THR A 462 10.42 14.91 10.40
N PHE A 463 10.01 15.98 11.07
CA PHE A 463 9.75 16.01 12.51
C PHE A 463 8.26 16.21 12.76
N ASN A 464 7.69 15.42 13.67
CA ASN A 464 6.29 15.54 14.05
C ASN A 464 6.20 15.57 15.58
N LEU A 465 5.32 16.42 16.09
CA LEU A 465 4.98 16.52 17.51
C LEU A 465 3.46 16.65 17.64
N GLY A 466 2.85 15.84 18.49
CA GLY A 466 1.42 15.89 18.78
C GLY A 466 1.14 15.85 20.27
N VAL A 467 0.17 16.62 20.73
CA VAL A 467 -0.37 16.53 22.09
C VAL A 467 -1.87 16.34 22.01
N TYR A 468 -2.41 15.42 22.83
CA TYR A 468 -3.81 15.06 22.73
C TYR A 468 -4.46 14.81 24.09
N HIS A 469 -5.78 14.99 24.09
CA HIS A 469 -6.66 14.66 25.19
C HIS A 469 -7.97 14.10 24.68
N GLU A 470 -8.48 13.04 25.32
CA GLU A 470 -9.83 12.53 25.16
C GLU A 470 -10.49 12.31 26.51
N SER A 471 -11.70 12.84 26.66
CA SER A 471 -12.59 12.62 27.81
C SER A 471 -13.81 11.83 27.38
N ASN A 472 -14.12 10.79 28.11
CA ASN A 472 -15.39 10.04 28.01
C ASN A 472 -16.13 10.23 29.31
N ILE A 473 -17.30 10.86 29.26
CA ILE A 473 -18.10 11.30 30.40
C ILE A 473 -19.43 10.57 30.39
N ASP A 474 -19.70 9.75 31.40
CA ASP A 474 -21.00 9.09 31.59
C ASP A 474 -22.01 10.13 32.12
N LEU A 475 -22.76 10.74 31.21
CA LEU A 475 -23.81 11.72 31.53
C LEU A 475 -24.93 11.05 32.31
N THR A 476 -25.25 9.81 31.93
CA THR A 476 -26.17 8.92 32.63
C THR A 476 -25.60 7.49 32.63
N PRO A 477 -26.18 6.52 33.33
CA PRO A 477 -25.72 5.11 33.24
C PRO A 477 -25.75 4.55 31.80
N HIS A 478 -26.56 5.12 30.93
CA HIS A 478 -26.76 4.68 29.56
C HIS A 478 -26.15 5.60 28.48
N LEU A 479 -25.84 6.86 28.81
CA LEU A 479 -25.37 7.86 27.84
C LEU A 479 -23.98 8.35 28.20
N THR A 480 -23.03 8.13 27.30
CA THR A 480 -21.64 8.60 27.38
C THR A 480 -21.38 9.64 26.31
N ALA A 481 -20.80 10.77 26.70
CA ALA A 481 -20.25 11.77 25.78
C ALA A 481 -18.75 11.59 25.65
N THR A 482 -18.26 11.59 24.42
CA THR A 482 -16.82 11.59 24.09
C THR A 482 -16.42 12.94 23.57
N LEU A 483 -15.40 13.55 24.16
CA LEU A 483 -14.83 14.82 23.74
C LEU A 483 -13.32 14.67 23.59
N GLY A 484 -12.81 14.91 22.41
CA GLY A 484 -11.39 14.77 22.11
C GLY A 484 -10.82 15.98 21.38
N LEU A 485 -9.56 16.26 21.62
CA LEU A 485 -8.81 17.32 20.96
C LEU A 485 -7.33 16.93 20.85
N ARG A 486 -6.77 17.12 19.67
CA ARG A 486 -5.33 16.97 19.43
C ARG A 486 -4.82 18.14 18.62
N TYR A 487 -3.61 18.56 18.96
CA TYR A 487 -2.83 19.50 18.16
C TYR A 487 -1.58 18.79 17.66
N ASP A 488 -1.37 18.82 16.34
CA ASP A 488 -0.18 18.29 15.68
C ASP A 488 0.60 19.41 15.00
N TYR A 489 1.91 19.38 15.16
CA TYR A 489 2.89 20.18 14.45
C TYR A 489 3.77 19.25 13.62
N SER A 490 3.94 19.55 12.33
CA SER A 490 4.84 18.83 11.41
C SER A 490 5.80 19.82 10.77
N HIS A 491 7.09 19.50 10.82
CA HIS A 491 8.13 20.17 10.04
C HIS A 491 8.66 19.19 9.00
N VAL A 492 8.58 19.58 7.73
CA VAL A 492 9.00 18.78 6.60
C VAL A 492 10.07 19.52 5.82
N ALA A 493 11.09 18.82 5.36
CA ALA A 493 12.12 19.42 4.53
C ALA A 493 12.55 18.47 3.41
N ILE A 494 13.18 19.04 2.39
CA ILE A 494 13.83 18.31 1.30
C ILE A 494 15.17 18.96 0.97
N ASP A 495 16.25 18.15 1.01
CA ASP A 495 17.49 18.47 0.34
C ASP A 495 17.50 17.72 -0.98
N TYR A 496 17.70 18.39 -2.09
CA TYR A 496 17.78 17.77 -3.39
C TYR A 496 19.05 18.14 -4.15
N GLU A 497 19.62 17.14 -4.81
CA GLU A 497 20.75 17.25 -5.72
C GLU A 497 20.43 16.43 -6.96
N THR A 498 20.20 17.11 -8.08
CA THR A 498 19.80 16.46 -9.33
C THR A 498 20.30 17.28 -10.54
N SER A 499 20.46 16.62 -11.66
CA SER A 499 20.93 17.27 -12.90
C SER A 499 20.42 16.51 -14.12
N ALA A 500 20.32 17.20 -15.24
CA ALA A 500 20.15 16.57 -16.55
C ALA A 500 21.27 17.04 -17.49
N ARG A 501 21.75 16.13 -18.31
CA ARG A 501 22.72 16.41 -19.37
C ARG A 501 22.24 15.79 -20.67
N VAL A 502 22.17 16.60 -21.69
CA VAL A 502 21.76 16.21 -23.05
C VAL A 502 22.89 16.55 -24.00
N ALA A 503 23.42 15.55 -24.68
CA ALA A 503 24.41 15.72 -25.74
C ALA A 503 23.71 15.61 -27.11
N LEU A 504 23.92 16.57 -27.96
CA LEU A 504 23.42 16.56 -29.32
C LEU A 504 24.60 16.36 -30.31
N GLN A 505 24.33 15.67 -31.41
CA GLN A 505 25.19 15.62 -32.57
C GLN A 505 24.33 16.06 -33.76
N GLU A 506 24.47 17.31 -34.16
CA GLU A 506 23.66 17.91 -35.22
C GLU A 506 24.47 17.93 -36.53
N HIS A 507 23.90 17.33 -37.55
CA HIS A 507 24.35 17.45 -38.94
C HIS A 507 23.28 18.18 -39.74
N VAL A 508 23.52 19.43 -40.05
CA VAL A 508 22.58 20.30 -40.78
C VAL A 508 23.31 20.98 -41.92
N PHE A 509 22.92 20.68 -43.15
CA PHE A 509 23.52 21.26 -44.37
C PHE A 509 25.05 21.08 -44.45
N GLY A 510 25.56 19.92 -44.04
CA GLY A 510 27.01 19.65 -44.06
C GLY A 510 27.78 20.28 -42.90
N VAL A 511 27.14 21.01 -42.01
CA VAL A 511 27.76 21.57 -40.80
C VAL A 511 27.50 20.61 -39.62
N ASN A 512 28.57 20.27 -38.91
CA ASN A 512 28.50 19.46 -37.69
C ASN A 512 28.69 20.33 -36.47
N ILE A 513 27.77 20.26 -35.54
CA ILE A 513 27.90 20.86 -34.21
C ILE A 513 27.50 19.82 -33.14
N SER A 514 28.12 19.89 -31.99
CA SER A 514 27.91 18.91 -30.92
C SER A 514 27.72 19.59 -29.57
N PRO A 515 26.66 20.39 -29.41
CA PRO A 515 26.42 21.08 -28.14
C PRO A 515 26.00 20.12 -27.03
N VAL A 516 26.44 20.47 -25.84
CA VAL A 516 26.03 19.80 -24.59
C VAL A 516 25.21 20.78 -23.77
N ILE A 517 24.00 20.40 -23.42
CA ILE A 517 23.10 21.15 -22.55
C ILE A 517 23.09 20.52 -21.18
N THR A 518 23.33 21.30 -20.15
CA THR A 518 23.32 20.85 -18.77
C THR A 518 22.39 21.74 -17.94
N SER A 519 21.63 21.13 -17.06
CA SER A 519 20.86 21.81 -16.03
C SER A 519 21.12 21.13 -14.68
N ARG A 520 21.32 21.92 -13.62
CA ARG A 520 21.60 21.39 -12.27
C ARG A 520 20.74 22.10 -11.25
N LEU A 521 20.12 21.31 -10.37
CA LEU A 521 19.32 21.81 -9.25
C LEU A 521 19.86 21.24 -7.95
N ASN A 522 20.17 22.13 -7.01
CA ASN A 522 20.66 21.76 -5.69
C ASN A 522 20.18 22.80 -4.67
N ARG A 523 19.31 22.39 -3.75
CA ARG A 523 18.79 23.27 -2.74
C ARG A 523 18.22 22.52 -1.53
N HIS A 524 17.99 23.29 -0.46
CA HIS A 524 17.26 22.91 0.73
C HIS A 524 15.97 23.72 0.81
N GLU A 525 14.83 23.01 0.88
CA GLU A 525 13.51 23.62 1.08
C GLU A 525 12.85 23.01 2.32
N TYR A 526 12.04 23.80 3.03
CA TYR A 526 11.30 23.32 4.20
C TYR A 526 9.98 24.04 4.36
N ASP A 527 9.04 23.36 5.01
CA ASP A 527 7.76 23.94 5.40
C ASP A 527 7.28 23.33 6.73
N HIS A 528 6.26 23.92 7.31
CA HIS A 528 5.65 23.44 8.54
C HIS A 528 4.14 23.52 8.49
N PHE A 529 3.50 22.53 9.07
CA PHE A 529 2.04 22.41 9.08
C PHE A 529 1.53 22.22 10.50
N ASN A 530 0.40 22.85 10.77
CA ASN A 530 -0.30 22.76 12.06
C ASN A 530 -1.70 22.20 11.83
N GLN A 531 -2.12 21.24 12.65
CA GLN A 531 -3.44 20.65 12.58
C GLN A 531 -4.10 20.56 13.95
N LEU A 532 -5.35 20.99 14.00
CA LEU A 532 -6.22 20.80 15.17
C LEU A 532 -7.25 19.72 14.82
N LEU A 533 -7.35 18.67 15.64
CA LEU A 533 -8.13 17.47 15.38
C LEU A 533 -9.17 17.23 16.48
N PRO A 534 -10.33 17.89 16.41
CA PRO A 534 -11.42 17.67 17.34
C PRO A 534 -12.18 16.35 17.05
N LYS A 535 -12.76 15.79 18.12
CA LYS A 535 -13.71 14.67 18.09
C LYS A 535 -14.82 14.92 19.10
N VAL A 536 -16.04 14.70 18.68
CA VAL A 536 -17.23 14.71 19.54
C VAL A 536 -18.04 13.47 19.24
N GLY A 537 -18.41 12.72 20.27
CA GLY A 537 -19.21 11.51 20.14
C GLY A 537 -20.26 11.38 21.22
N LEU A 538 -21.32 10.69 20.91
CA LEU A 538 -22.35 10.26 21.87
C LEU A 538 -22.57 8.76 21.70
N THR A 539 -22.62 8.02 22.80
CA THR A 539 -22.92 6.57 22.81
C THR A 539 -24.05 6.32 23.79
N TYR A 540 -25.14 5.76 23.30
CA TYR A 540 -26.24 5.29 24.13
C TYR A 540 -26.17 3.76 24.26
N ARG A 541 -26.00 3.28 25.49
CA ARG A 541 -25.89 1.86 25.82
C ARG A 541 -27.24 1.28 26.16
N LEU A 542 -27.57 0.15 25.55
CA LEU A 542 -28.75 -0.65 25.84
C LEU A 542 -28.45 -1.66 26.97
N PRO A 543 -29.47 -2.17 27.67
CA PRO A 543 -29.26 -3.10 28.79
C PRO A 543 -28.59 -4.43 28.45
N ASP A 544 -28.72 -4.89 27.19
CA ASP A 544 -28.09 -6.10 26.62
C ASP A 544 -26.64 -5.92 26.22
N GLY A 545 -26.03 -4.76 26.50
CA GLY A 545 -24.68 -4.41 26.08
C GLY A 545 -24.55 -3.90 24.63
N SER A 546 -25.67 -3.88 23.89
CA SER A 546 -25.74 -3.20 22.59
C SER A 546 -25.59 -1.69 22.75
N ASN A 547 -25.25 -0.97 21.68
CA ASN A 547 -25.21 0.49 21.70
C ASN A 547 -25.55 1.11 20.35
N VAL A 548 -25.95 2.38 20.41
CA VAL A 548 -26.11 3.26 19.26
C VAL A 548 -25.21 4.45 19.50
N TYR A 549 -24.52 4.91 18.46
CA TYR A 549 -23.60 6.02 18.58
C TYR A 549 -23.72 7.00 17.40
N ALA A 550 -23.27 8.22 17.65
CA ALA A 550 -22.99 9.20 16.63
C ALA A 550 -21.66 9.89 16.95
N THR A 551 -20.85 10.16 15.92
CA THR A 551 -19.56 10.81 16.10
C THR A 551 -19.28 11.82 14.98
N TRP A 552 -18.58 12.88 15.36
CA TRP A 552 -18.03 13.89 14.47
C TRP A 552 -16.55 14.02 14.77
N SER A 553 -15.70 13.85 13.75
CA SER A 553 -14.26 13.83 13.92
C SER A 553 -13.52 14.40 12.73
N LYS A 554 -12.31 14.91 12.98
CA LYS A 554 -11.42 15.40 11.95
C LYS A 554 -10.20 14.48 11.86
N GLY A 555 -9.82 14.15 10.63
CA GLY A 555 -8.57 13.49 10.29
C GLY A 555 -7.71 14.34 9.37
N TYR A 556 -6.44 13.98 9.24
CA TYR A 556 -5.56 14.59 8.26
C TYR A 556 -4.44 13.66 7.84
N ARG A 557 -3.89 13.96 6.68
CA ARG A 557 -2.68 13.37 6.13
C ARG A 557 -1.63 14.45 5.94
N ALA A 558 -0.37 14.16 6.29
CA ALA A 558 0.70 15.13 6.25
C ALA A 558 0.99 15.63 4.83
N GLY A 559 1.39 16.88 4.71
CA GLY A 559 1.99 17.44 3.50
C GLY A 559 3.46 17.04 3.35
N GLY A 560 4.10 17.51 2.28
CA GLY A 560 5.50 17.20 2.01
C GLY A 560 5.97 17.67 0.65
N TYR A 561 7.04 17.04 0.14
CA TYR A 561 7.68 17.38 -1.12
C TYR A 561 7.72 16.21 -2.10
N ASN A 562 7.53 16.52 -3.35
CA ASN A 562 7.45 15.64 -4.51
C ASN A 562 8.80 15.56 -5.20
N PHE A 563 9.64 14.60 -4.88
CA PHE A 563 10.94 14.47 -5.52
C PHE A 563 10.88 13.80 -6.91
N GLU A 564 9.80 13.09 -7.21
CA GLU A 564 9.65 12.41 -8.51
C GLU A 564 9.45 13.37 -9.68
N MET A 565 9.11 14.64 -9.42
CA MET A 565 8.95 15.68 -10.44
C MET A 565 10.25 16.18 -11.05
N PHE A 566 11.38 16.02 -10.37
CA PHE A 566 12.63 16.64 -10.82
C PHE A 566 13.11 16.13 -12.18
N SER A 567 12.93 14.83 -12.46
CA SER A 567 13.29 14.27 -13.76
C SER A 567 12.48 14.89 -14.90
N ASP A 568 11.20 15.13 -14.68
CA ASP A 568 10.31 15.76 -15.66
C ASP A 568 10.63 17.25 -15.88
N VAL A 569 10.86 17.98 -14.80
CA VAL A 569 11.27 19.39 -14.84
C VAL A 569 12.57 19.57 -15.62
N LEU A 570 13.61 18.81 -15.26
CA LEU A 570 14.93 18.91 -15.88
C LEU A 570 14.91 18.47 -17.35
N GLN A 571 14.17 17.39 -17.66
CA GLN A 571 14.03 16.93 -19.04
C GLN A 571 13.29 17.94 -19.91
N THR A 572 12.20 18.52 -19.42
CA THR A 572 11.43 19.54 -20.14
C THR A 572 12.28 20.75 -20.43
N GLU A 573 13.06 21.21 -19.46
CA GLU A 573 13.94 22.35 -19.58
C GLU A 573 15.07 22.09 -20.56
N THR A 574 15.80 20.99 -20.40
CA THR A 574 16.92 20.65 -21.30
C THR A 574 16.46 20.37 -22.74
N SER A 575 15.30 19.68 -22.89
CA SER A 575 14.72 19.45 -24.23
C SER A 575 14.28 20.75 -24.93
N LYS A 576 13.77 21.71 -24.15
CA LYS A 576 13.43 23.04 -24.70
C LYS A 576 14.68 23.81 -25.16
N ALA A 577 15.71 23.80 -24.30
CA ALA A 577 16.98 24.43 -24.59
C ALA A 577 17.70 23.79 -25.79
N ALA A 578 17.65 22.48 -25.93
CA ALA A 578 18.25 21.71 -27.03
C ALA A 578 17.74 22.11 -28.39
N LYS A 579 16.50 22.55 -28.53
CA LYS A 579 15.94 23.03 -29.83
C LYS A 579 16.61 24.28 -30.39
N ALA A 580 17.24 25.09 -29.54
CA ALA A 580 17.84 26.37 -29.91
C ALA A 580 19.37 26.41 -29.72
N ALA A 581 19.96 25.45 -29.04
CA ALA A 581 21.37 25.43 -28.68
C ALA A 581 22.24 25.24 -29.94
N ARG A 582 23.31 26.05 -30.06
CA ARG A 582 24.33 25.95 -31.11
C ARG A 582 25.75 25.79 -30.54
N ALA A 583 25.87 25.85 -29.22
CA ALA A 583 27.08 25.64 -28.45
C ALA A 583 26.71 25.06 -27.10
N ASP A 584 27.70 24.68 -26.33
CA ASP A 584 27.49 24.20 -24.96
C ASP A 584 26.74 25.23 -24.14
N LEU A 585 25.77 24.77 -23.38
CA LEU A 585 24.88 25.58 -22.53
C LEU A 585 24.73 24.97 -21.15
N ASP A 586 25.19 25.70 -20.13
CA ASP A 586 24.86 25.41 -18.75
C ASP A 586 23.71 26.34 -18.34
N ILE A 587 22.54 25.77 -18.08
CA ILE A 587 21.32 26.55 -17.78
C ILE A 587 21.46 27.11 -16.35
N ALA A 588 21.54 28.42 -16.24
CA ALA A 588 21.58 29.11 -14.96
C ALA A 588 20.17 29.30 -14.40
N HIS A 589 20.03 29.12 -13.10
CA HIS A 589 18.79 29.30 -12.38
C HIS A 589 18.93 30.43 -11.37
N ASP A 590 17.98 31.35 -11.39
CA ASP A 590 17.86 32.44 -10.44
C ASP A 590 16.99 32.10 -9.24
N GLU A 591 16.91 32.97 -8.25
CA GLU A 591 16.09 32.77 -7.07
C GLU A 591 14.60 32.61 -7.41
N ALA A 592 14.08 33.37 -8.35
CA ALA A 592 12.69 33.28 -8.78
C ALA A 592 12.36 31.92 -9.43
N TYR A 593 13.34 31.28 -10.09
CA TYR A 593 13.22 29.92 -10.60
C TYR A 593 13.09 28.92 -9.44
N TYR A 594 13.95 29.01 -8.44
CA TYR A 594 13.92 28.12 -7.29
C TYR A 594 12.62 28.28 -6.47
N GLU A 595 12.12 29.50 -6.29
CA GLU A 595 10.82 29.73 -5.64
C GLU A 595 9.65 29.07 -6.40
N ARG A 596 9.70 29.07 -7.73
CA ARG A 596 8.70 28.34 -8.54
C ARG A 596 8.82 26.83 -8.38
N ILE A 597 10.05 26.31 -8.37
CA ILE A 597 10.28 24.86 -8.14
C ILE A 597 9.75 24.46 -6.77
N ALA A 598 10.10 25.20 -5.71
CA ALA A 598 9.63 24.93 -4.36
C ALA A 598 8.11 24.79 -4.29
N LYS A 599 7.37 25.74 -4.89
CA LYS A 599 5.90 25.70 -4.95
C LYS A 599 5.36 24.55 -5.79
N THR A 600 6.12 24.10 -6.80
CA THR A 600 5.72 23.02 -7.70
C THR A 600 5.88 21.66 -7.06
N ILE A 601 6.95 21.47 -6.27
CA ILE A 601 7.26 20.20 -5.63
C ILE A 601 6.53 20.00 -4.28
N GLU A 602 6.04 21.10 -3.67
CA GLU A 602 5.29 21.06 -2.41
C GLU A 602 3.88 20.50 -2.63
N TYR A 603 3.41 19.68 -1.70
CA TYR A 603 2.00 19.34 -1.56
C TYR A 603 1.52 19.56 -0.11
N LYS A 604 0.31 20.08 0.02
CA LYS A 604 -0.28 20.50 1.29
C LYS A 604 -0.94 19.33 2.03
N PRO A 605 -1.12 19.42 3.35
CA PRO A 605 -1.91 18.47 4.09
C PRO A 605 -3.33 18.32 3.52
N GLU A 606 -3.77 17.07 3.40
CA GLU A 606 -5.17 16.72 3.16
C GLU A 606 -5.90 16.68 4.50
N THR A 607 -7.13 17.10 4.53
CA THR A 607 -7.96 17.07 5.74
C THR A 607 -9.35 16.55 5.43
N SER A 608 -9.91 15.77 6.37
CA SER A 608 -11.29 15.28 6.28
C SER A 608 -12.09 15.56 7.52
N TRP A 609 -13.40 15.83 7.33
CA TRP A 609 -14.40 15.86 8.36
C TRP A 609 -15.33 14.66 8.18
N ASN A 610 -15.45 13.84 9.21
CA ASN A 610 -16.31 12.66 9.22
C ASN A 610 -17.51 12.88 10.12
N TYR A 611 -18.68 12.57 9.59
CA TYR A 611 -19.97 12.49 10.27
C TYR A 611 -20.42 11.05 10.20
N GLU A 612 -20.57 10.40 11.33
CA GLU A 612 -20.87 8.96 11.39
C GLU A 612 -21.96 8.69 12.43
N ALA A 613 -22.85 7.77 12.09
CA ALA A 613 -23.80 7.19 13.03
C ALA A 613 -23.84 5.68 12.85
N GLY A 614 -23.94 4.95 13.93
CA GLY A 614 -23.92 3.49 13.86
C GLY A 614 -24.46 2.82 15.10
N THR A 615 -24.43 1.49 15.08
CA THR A 615 -24.90 0.64 16.18
C THR A 615 -24.09 -0.64 16.24
N HIS A 616 -23.85 -1.10 17.46
CA HIS A 616 -23.30 -2.43 17.78
C HIS A 616 -24.37 -3.21 18.52
N LEU A 617 -24.98 -4.18 17.87
CA LEU A 617 -26.07 -4.98 18.42
C LEU A 617 -25.56 -6.37 18.84
N ASN A 618 -25.97 -6.79 20.02
CA ASN A 618 -25.82 -8.15 20.52
C ASN A 618 -27.20 -8.81 20.48
N LEU A 619 -27.36 -9.79 19.63
CA LEU A 619 -28.61 -10.44 19.34
C LEU A 619 -28.55 -11.92 19.75
N LEU A 620 -29.73 -12.54 19.99
CA LEU A 620 -29.82 -13.97 20.28
C LEU A 620 -28.89 -14.40 21.46
N ASP A 621 -28.98 -13.68 22.58
CA ASP A 621 -28.16 -13.95 23.76
C ASP A 621 -26.64 -14.00 23.44
N ASN A 622 -26.14 -12.99 22.71
CA ASN A 622 -24.76 -12.85 22.23
C ASN A 622 -24.30 -13.89 21.19
N GLN A 623 -25.18 -14.72 20.64
CA GLN A 623 -24.82 -15.65 19.56
C GLN A 623 -24.67 -14.96 18.21
N LEU A 624 -25.18 -13.74 18.07
CA LEU A 624 -25.16 -12.97 16.84
C LEU A 624 -24.78 -11.51 17.12
N HIS A 625 -23.74 -11.04 16.49
CA HIS A 625 -23.32 -9.64 16.53
C HIS A 625 -23.59 -8.98 15.19
N LEU A 626 -24.29 -7.85 15.21
CA LEU A 626 -24.54 -7.01 14.04
C LEU A 626 -24.00 -5.61 14.31
N ASP A 627 -23.04 -5.19 13.52
CA ASP A 627 -22.48 -3.84 13.52
C ASP A 627 -22.88 -3.13 12.23
N LEU A 628 -23.52 -1.96 12.36
CA LEU A 628 -23.94 -1.14 11.22
C LEU A 628 -23.41 0.28 11.39
N SER A 629 -22.96 0.90 10.32
CA SER A 629 -22.62 2.32 10.31
C SER A 629 -22.95 2.97 8.98
N ALA A 630 -23.30 4.26 9.06
CA ALA A 630 -23.42 5.16 7.93
C ALA A 630 -22.50 6.34 8.15
N TYR A 631 -21.80 6.75 7.09
CA TYR A 631 -20.84 7.86 7.18
C TYR A 631 -20.97 8.82 6.00
N TYR A 632 -20.57 10.07 6.27
CA TYR A 632 -20.35 11.11 5.27
C TYR A 632 -19.05 11.84 5.60
N MET A 633 -18.14 11.90 4.64
CA MET A 633 -16.83 12.52 4.78
C MET A 633 -16.66 13.64 3.77
N GLN A 634 -16.19 14.79 4.23
CA GLN A 634 -15.80 15.93 3.38
C GLN A 634 -14.28 16.03 3.37
N ILE A 635 -13.66 15.93 2.21
CA ILE A 635 -12.21 15.94 2.03
C ILE A 635 -11.80 17.25 1.35
N ARG A 636 -10.74 17.88 1.85
CA ARG A 636 -10.14 19.09 1.27
C ARG A 636 -8.66 18.86 0.99
N ASN A 637 -8.19 19.46 -0.09
CA ASN A 637 -6.81 19.29 -0.58
C ASN A 637 -6.46 17.80 -0.79
N GLN A 638 -7.39 17.03 -1.35
CA GLN A 638 -7.19 15.59 -1.53
C GLN A 638 -5.88 15.33 -2.28
N GLN A 639 -5.02 14.51 -1.70
CA GLN A 639 -3.73 14.15 -2.28
C GLN A 639 -3.92 13.01 -3.27
N LEU A 640 -3.66 13.29 -4.54
CA LEU A 640 -3.76 12.34 -5.65
C LEU A 640 -2.41 12.13 -6.32
N SER A 641 -2.15 10.90 -6.77
CA SER A 641 -1.02 10.58 -7.59
C SER A 641 -1.44 10.56 -9.05
N VAL A 642 -1.07 11.58 -9.80
CA VAL A 642 -1.39 11.77 -11.23
C VAL A 642 -0.17 11.56 -12.10
N MET A 643 -0.36 11.35 -13.41
CA MET A 643 0.75 11.30 -14.35
C MET A 643 1.39 12.69 -14.49
N ALA A 644 2.72 12.75 -14.40
CA ALA A 644 3.49 13.97 -14.63
C ALA A 644 3.97 14.05 -16.07
N GLY A 645 4.05 15.28 -16.55
CA GLY A 645 4.82 15.68 -17.69
C GLY A 645 4.40 15.24 -19.07
N ASN A 646 5.18 15.70 -20.05
CA ASN A 646 4.93 15.50 -21.47
C ASN A 646 5.14 14.04 -21.93
N TYR A 647 5.88 13.25 -21.17
CA TYR A 647 6.26 11.88 -21.53
C TYR A 647 5.51 10.82 -20.72
N GLY A 648 4.72 11.23 -19.72
CA GLY A 648 3.78 10.35 -18.99
C GLY A 648 4.38 9.16 -18.27
N PHE A 649 5.65 9.22 -17.90
CA PHE A 649 6.29 8.12 -17.16
C PHE A 649 6.49 8.43 -15.67
N GLY A 650 6.54 9.68 -15.27
CA GLY A 650 6.57 10.10 -13.87
C GLY A 650 5.16 10.18 -13.27
N ARG A 651 5.07 10.02 -11.98
CA ARG A 651 3.84 10.32 -11.22
C ARG A 651 4.16 11.32 -10.13
N VAL A 652 3.29 12.27 -9.96
CA VAL A 652 3.43 13.34 -8.99
C VAL A 652 2.25 13.35 -8.03
N MET A 653 2.50 13.80 -6.82
CA MET A 653 1.45 14.11 -5.88
C MET A 653 0.93 15.51 -6.14
N THR A 654 -0.36 15.65 -6.31
CA THR A 654 -1.05 16.94 -6.39
C THR A 654 -2.17 17.00 -5.38
N ASN A 655 -2.56 18.21 -5.00
CA ASN A 655 -3.76 18.42 -4.21
C ASN A 655 -4.94 18.70 -5.14
N ALA A 656 -5.89 17.76 -5.21
CA ALA A 656 -7.21 18.04 -5.76
C ALA A 656 -7.95 19.03 -4.84
N GLY A 657 -8.88 19.79 -5.38
CA GLY A 657 -9.61 20.81 -4.60
C GLY A 657 -10.40 20.20 -3.45
N ARG A 658 -11.54 19.58 -3.77
CA ARG A 658 -12.46 18.98 -2.80
C ARG A 658 -13.08 17.70 -3.34
N SER A 659 -13.36 16.80 -2.41
CA SER A 659 -14.14 15.60 -2.69
C SER A 659 -15.03 15.25 -1.48
N HIS A 660 -15.98 14.38 -1.71
CA HIS A 660 -16.74 13.77 -0.62
C HIS A 660 -16.76 12.26 -0.77
N SER A 661 -16.94 11.57 0.35
CA SER A 661 -17.19 10.14 0.39
C SER A 661 -18.35 9.85 1.33
N CYS A 662 -19.30 9.03 0.90
CA CYS A 662 -20.38 8.58 1.76
C CYS A 662 -20.62 7.08 1.56
N GLY A 663 -21.12 6.43 2.59
CA GLY A 663 -21.33 4.99 2.51
C GLY A 663 -22.02 4.37 3.70
N LEU A 664 -22.19 3.06 3.55
CA LEU A 664 -22.77 2.18 4.56
C LEU A 664 -21.81 1.01 4.80
N GLU A 665 -21.66 0.63 6.05
CA GLU A 665 -20.90 -0.56 6.45
C GLU A 665 -21.77 -1.44 7.31
N ALA A 666 -21.70 -2.74 7.06
CA ALA A 666 -22.38 -3.77 7.84
C ALA A 666 -21.47 -4.95 8.10
N THR A 667 -21.40 -5.39 9.33
CA THR A 667 -20.69 -6.62 9.71
C THR A 667 -21.61 -7.48 10.54
N LEU A 668 -21.85 -8.69 10.07
CA LEU A 668 -22.61 -9.72 10.76
C LEU A 668 -21.68 -10.87 11.09
N ARG A 669 -21.64 -11.32 12.34
CA ARG A 669 -20.87 -12.49 12.79
C ARG A 669 -21.64 -13.26 13.83
N GLY A 670 -21.56 -14.56 13.76
CA GLY A 670 -22.33 -15.39 14.66
C GLY A 670 -21.89 -16.84 14.71
N GLY A 671 -22.41 -17.54 15.70
CA GLY A 671 -22.36 -18.99 15.83
C GLY A 671 -23.75 -19.60 15.78
N ALA A 672 -23.84 -20.83 15.27
CA ALA A 672 -25.08 -21.60 15.22
C ALA A 672 -24.76 -23.10 15.42
N LEU A 673 -25.81 -23.92 15.57
CA LEU A 673 -25.70 -25.38 15.69
C LEU A 673 -24.76 -25.79 16.85
N ASP A 674 -25.03 -25.26 18.05
CA ASP A 674 -24.19 -25.47 19.24
C ASP A 674 -22.75 -25.04 19.06
N ASN A 675 -22.55 -23.89 18.39
CA ASN A 675 -21.26 -23.30 18.00
C ASN A 675 -20.39 -24.15 17.05
N ARG A 676 -20.98 -25.14 16.38
CA ARG A 676 -20.30 -25.90 15.30
C ARG A 676 -20.18 -25.14 14.01
N LEU A 677 -21.11 -24.22 13.75
CA LEU A 677 -21.07 -23.30 12.60
C LEU A 677 -20.69 -21.92 13.08
N ALA A 678 -19.56 -21.41 12.60
CA ALA A 678 -19.19 -20.02 12.75
C ALA A 678 -19.27 -19.32 11.38
N TYR A 679 -19.81 -18.10 11.36
CA TYR A 679 -19.92 -17.34 10.12
C TYR A 679 -19.69 -15.85 10.35
N ALA A 680 -19.16 -15.20 9.31
CA ALA A 680 -18.98 -13.76 9.27
C ALA A 680 -19.31 -13.23 7.87
N ILE A 681 -19.99 -12.10 7.81
CA ILE A 681 -20.29 -11.38 6.56
C ILE A 681 -19.96 -9.91 6.81
N SER A 682 -19.17 -9.33 5.94
CA SER A 682 -18.83 -7.91 5.95
C SER A 682 -19.20 -7.28 4.61
N TYR A 683 -19.89 -6.16 4.63
CA TYR A 683 -20.29 -5.43 3.45
C TYR A 683 -20.03 -3.94 3.61
N GLY A 684 -19.45 -3.33 2.58
CA GLY A 684 -19.22 -1.89 2.48
C GLY A 684 -19.73 -1.34 1.15
N LEU A 685 -20.49 -0.26 1.23
CA LEU A 685 -20.85 0.57 0.10
C LEU A 685 -20.11 1.90 0.24
N THR A 686 -19.36 2.32 -0.78
CA THR A 686 -18.60 3.57 -0.79
C THR A 686 -18.85 4.32 -2.08
N SER A 687 -19.30 5.57 -1.97
CA SER A 687 -19.38 6.53 -3.07
C SER A 687 -18.44 7.69 -2.78
N ALA A 688 -17.28 7.70 -3.44
CA ALA A 688 -16.28 8.76 -3.33
C ALA A 688 -16.19 9.51 -4.66
N ARG A 689 -16.42 10.84 -4.65
CA ARG A 689 -16.47 11.68 -5.85
C ARG A 689 -15.77 13.00 -5.64
N PHE A 690 -15.22 13.53 -6.73
CA PHE A 690 -14.68 14.89 -6.75
C PHE A 690 -15.81 15.91 -6.80
N ASP A 691 -15.77 16.90 -5.89
CA ASP A 691 -16.64 18.08 -5.92
C ASP A 691 -16.00 19.18 -6.76
N GLU A 692 -14.67 19.27 -6.71
CA GLU A 692 -13.89 20.30 -7.40
C GLU A 692 -12.48 19.76 -7.63
N TYR A 693 -12.20 19.43 -8.88
CA TYR A 693 -10.86 19.04 -9.32
C TYR A 693 -10.68 19.35 -10.80
N THR A 694 -9.69 20.19 -11.10
CA THR A 694 -9.30 20.55 -12.46
C THR A 694 -7.79 20.33 -12.59
N ASP A 695 -7.36 19.69 -13.67
CA ASP A 695 -5.95 19.45 -13.95
C ASP A 695 -5.59 19.86 -15.37
N SER A 696 -4.33 20.21 -15.56
CA SER A 696 -3.78 20.58 -16.87
C SER A 696 -3.37 19.32 -17.64
N VAL A 697 -3.68 19.29 -18.92
CA VAL A 697 -3.27 18.18 -19.79
C VAL A 697 -2.16 18.61 -20.75
N ALA A 698 -1.38 17.63 -21.21
CA ALA A 698 -0.37 17.85 -22.23
C ALA A 698 -1.00 18.50 -23.48
N GLY A 699 -0.44 19.62 -23.93
CA GLY A 699 -0.99 20.40 -25.05
C GLY A 699 -1.73 21.69 -24.64
N GLY A 700 -1.79 22.04 -23.33
CA GLY A 700 -2.27 23.34 -22.83
C GLY A 700 -3.78 23.43 -22.59
N GLY A 701 -4.47 22.30 -22.51
CA GLY A 701 -5.89 22.25 -22.08
C GLY A 701 -6.03 21.98 -20.59
N THR A 702 -7.25 22.17 -20.08
CA THR A 702 -7.66 21.75 -18.73
C THR A 702 -8.81 20.77 -18.83
N ILE A 703 -8.80 19.77 -17.93
CA ILE A 703 -9.93 18.83 -17.77
C ILE A 703 -10.53 19.04 -16.40
N ASP A 704 -11.86 19.16 -16.35
CA ASP A 704 -12.63 19.14 -15.11
C ASP A 704 -13.08 17.72 -14.79
N TYR A 705 -12.69 17.24 -13.61
CA TYR A 705 -13.03 15.90 -13.12
C TYR A 705 -14.20 15.91 -12.12
N LYS A 706 -14.93 17.02 -12.03
CA LYS A 706 -16.11 17.12 -11.17
C LYS A 706 -17.07 15.94 -11.40
N ASP A 707 -17.64 15.41 -10.33
CA ASP A 707 -18.53 14.24 -10.28
C ASP A 707 -17.90 12.90 -10.70
N LYS A 708 -16.65 12.89 -11.13
CA LYS A 708 -15.91 11.64 -11.37
C LYS A 708 -15.61 10.93 -10.05
N GLN A 709 -15.55 9.61 -10.12
CA GLN A 709 -15.23 8.80 -8.96
C GLN A 709 -13.72 8.86 -8.67
N VAL A 710 -13.38 8.88 -7.38
CA VAL A 710 -12.00 8.81 -6.91
C VAL A 710 -11.40 7.46 -7.33
N PRO A 711 -10.25 7.45 -8.03
CA PRO A 711 -9.61 6.22 -8.48
C PRO A 711 -9.23 5.28 -7.33
N PHE A 712 -9.14 3.98 -7.62
CA PHE A 712 -8.73 2.90 -6.71
C PHE A 712 -9.72 2.60 -5.57
N VAL A 713 -10.89 3.21 -5.58
CA VAL A 713 -11.94 3.00 -4.58
C VAL A 713 -13.01 2.07 -5.15
N PRO A 714 -13.16 0.84 -4.63
CA PRO A 714 -14.26 -0.03 -5.01
C PRO A 714 -15.59 0.51 -4.47
N GLN A 715 -16.63 0.51 -5.32
CA GLN A 715 -17.98 0.94 -4.90
C GLN A 715 -18.59 0.00 -3.87
N HIS A 716 -18.30 -1.28 -3.98
CA HIS A 716 -18.78 -2.33 -3.09
C HIS A 716 -17.61 -3.19 -2.63
N THR A 717 -17.59 -3.54 -1.37
CA THR A 717 -16.71 -4.55 -0.79
C THR A 717 -17.58 -5.59 -0.09
N LEU A 718 -17.35 -6.86 -0.34
CA LEU A 718 -18.05 -7.96 0.33
C LEU A 718 -17.03 -9.02 0.72
N GLY A 719 -16.97 -9.31 2.01
CA GLY A 719 -16.26 -10.44 2.58
C GLY A 719 -17.26 -11.37 3.27
N ALA A 720 -17.15 -12.66 3.06
CA ALA A 720 -17.95 -13.65 3.78
C ALA A 720 -17.10 -14.88 4.11
N SER A 721 -17.36 -15.48 5.25
CA SER A 721 -16.78 -16.78 5.63
C SER A 721 -17.78 -17.61 6.43
N ALA A 722 -17.65 -18.92 6.30
CA ALA A 722 -18.41 -19.87 7.10
C ALA A 722 -17.56 -21.13 7.33
N ASP A 723 -17.44 -21.56 8.57
CA ASP A 723 -16.69 -22.72 9.01
C ASP A 723 -17.61 -23.65 9.79
N TYR A 724 -17.67 -24.91 9.39
CA TYR A 724 -18.47 -25.94 10.03
C TYR A 724 -17.57 -27.05 10.60
N ARG A 725 -17.64 -27.24 11.91
CA ARG A 725 -16.89 -28.26 12.64
C ARG A 725 -17.70 -29.55 12.75
N ILE A 726 -17.06 -30.65 12.37
CA ILE A 726 -17.55 -32.01 12.48
C ILE A 726 -16.69 -32.72 13.53
N ASP A 727 -17.28 -33.02 14.70
CA ASP A 727 -16.58 -33.76 15.74
C ASP A 727 -16.60 -35.25 15.40
N VAL A 728 -15.48 -35.95 15.65
CA VAL A 728 -15.35 -37.37 15.41
C VAL A 728 -15.64 -38.13 16.73
N ASP A 729 -16.55 -39.08 16.66
CA ASP A 729 -16.86 -39.89 17.83
C ASP A 729 -15.61 -40.71 18.27
N PRO A 730 -15.14 -40.57 19.51
CA PRO A 730 -14.01 -41.35 20.01
C PRO A 730 -14.22 -42.88 19.91
N ALA A 731 -15.47 -43.36 19.95
CA ALA A 731 -15.79 -44.78 19.79
C ALA A 731 -15.58 -45.33 18.36
N ALA A 732 -15.49 -44.44 17.38
CA ALA A 732 -15.20 -44.79 15.97
C ALA A 732 -13.69 -44.87 15.67
N LEU A 733 -12.81 -44.58 16.64
CA LEU A 733 -11.36 -44.51 16.44
C LEU A 733 -10.73 -45.91 16.61
N LEU A 734 -9.75 -46.23 15.75
CA LEU A 734 -9.00 -47.49 15.83
C LEU A 734 -8.15 -47.57 17.10
N ASP A 735 -7.61 -46.44 17.56
CA ASP A 735 -6.84 -46.33 18.80
C ASP A 735 -7.13 -44.98 19.48
N PRO A 736 -8.12 -44.94 20.40
CA PRO A 736 -8.44 -43.71 21.15
C PRO A 736 -7.35 -43.25 22.11
N SER A 737 -6.39 -44.11 22.46
CA SER A 737 -5.28 -43.79 23.35
C SER A 737 -4.10 -43.10 22.63
N SER A 738 -4.08 -43.13 21.31
CA SER A 738 -3.04 -42.46 20.52
C SER A 738 -3.06 -40.96 20.74
N ARG A 739 -1.91 -40.35 20.93
CA ARG A 739 -1.75 -38.89 20.97
C ARG A 739 -2.18 -38.20 19.66
N PHE A 740 -2.11 -38.92 18.53
CA PHE A 740 -2.46 -38.46 17.19
C PHE A 740 -3.73 -39.16 16.70
N HIS A 741 -4.88 -38.87 17.28
CA HIS A 741 -6.16 -39.34 16.77
C HIS A 741 -6.99 -38.17 16.22
N LEU A 742 -7.76 -38.41 15.18
CA LEU A 742 -8.62 -37.41 14.57
C LEU A 742 -9.73 -37.01 15.54
N ARG A 743 -9.75 -35.76 15.96
CA ARG A 743 -10.72 -35.19 16.93
C ARG A 743 -11.88 -34.53 16.22
N SER A 744 -11.56 -33.75 15.17
CA SER A 744 -12.57 -33.05 14.40
C SER A 744 -12.06 -32.71 13.00
N VAL A 745 -12.99 -32.41 12.11
CA VAL A 745 -12.73 -31.84 10.80
C VAL A 745 -13.53 -30.56 10.68
N THR A 746 -12.86 -29.45 10.40
CA THR A 746 -13.52 -28.18 10.09
C THR A 746 -13.48 -27.95 8.58
N VAL A 747 -14.65 -27.81 7.95
CA VAL A 747 -14.79 -27.46 6.55
C VAL A 747 -15.26 -26.02 6.45
N GLY A 748 -14.55 -25.22 5.68
CA GLY A 748 -14.85 -23.80 5.55
C GLY A 748 -14.81 -23.29 4.14
N MET A 749 -15.54 -22.23 3.92
CA MET A 749 -15.56 -21.46 2.67
C MET A 749 -15.41 -19.97 2.98
N ASN A 750 -14.74 -19.25 2.10
CA ASN A 750 -14.67 -17.81 2.15
C ASN A 750 -14.86 -17.19 0.77
N LEU A 751 -15.47 -16.02 0.75
CA LEU A 751 -15.76 -15.24 -0.44
C LEU A 751 -15.24 -13.83 -0.23
N SER A 752 -14.50 -13.30 -1.19
CA SER A 752 -14.21 -11.88 -1.29
C SER A 752 -14.69 -11.35 -2.63
N ALA A 753 -15.39 -10.23 -2.63
CA ALA A 753 -15.87 -9.62 -3.87
C ALA A 753 -15.69 -8.11 -3.81
N LEU A 754 -15.28 -7.53 -4.94
CA LEU A 754 -15.13 -6.11 -5.13
C LEU A 754 -16.04 -5.64 -6.26
N GLY A 755 -16.71 -4.53 -6.04
CA GLY A 755 -17.49 -3.80 -7.04
C GLY A 755 -16.60 -3.13 -8.07
N LYS A 756 -17.20 -2.33 -8.93
CA LYS A 756 -16.46 -1.60 -9.96
C LYS A 756 -15.43 -0.67 -9.33
N ILE A 757 -14.20 -0.68 -9.90
CA ILE A 757 -13.07 0.16 -9.52
C ILE A 757 -12.59 0.90 -10.78
N TYR A 758 -12.40 2.22 -10.68
CA TYR A 758 -11.75 2.99 -11.73
C TYR A 758 -10.26 3.17 -11.39
N TRP A 759 -9.42 3.11 -12.42
CA TRP A 759 -7.96 3.20 -12.27
C TRP A 759 -7.37 4.56 -12.65
N ASP A 760 -8.19 5.43 -13.25
CA ASP A 760 -7.81 6.77 -13.70
C ASP A 760 -8.84 7.82 -13.29
N GLU A 761 -8.42 9.07 -13.25
CA GLU A 761 -9.21 10.22 -12.81
C GLU A 761 -10.37 10.52 -13.78
N GLN A 762 -10.22 10.16 -15.07
CA GLN A 762 -11.25 10.31 -16.09
C GLN A 762 -12.35 9.24 -16.00
N ASN A 763 -12.13 8.19 -15.24
CA ASN A 763 -12.97 7.00 -15.13
C ASN A 763 -13.12 6.24 -16.47
N THR A 764 -12.06 6.19 -17.27
CA THR A 764 -12.04 5.50 -18.57
C THR A 764 -11.52 4.07 -18.48
N VAL A 765 -10.63 3.80 -17.55
CA VAL A 765 -10.08 2.46 -17.29
C VAL A 765 -10.67 1.91 -16.00
N SER A 766 -11.24 0.72 -16.04
CA SER A 766 -11.89 0.14 -14.87
C SER A 766 -11.80 -1.37 -14.83
N GLN A 767 -11.85 -1.93 -13.63
CA GLN A 767 -12.18 -3.32 -13.34
C GLN A 767 -13.65 -3.42 -12.98
N ASN A 768 -14.39 -4.28 -13.65
CA ASN A 768 -15.78 -4.58 -13.31
C ASN A 768 -15.84 -5.43 -12.02
N PHE A 769 -17.06 -5.63 -11.52
CA PHE A 769 -17.29 -6.53 -10.38
C PHE A 769 -16.63 -7.90 -10.60
N TYR A 770 -15.97 -8.39 -9.57
CA TYR A 770 -15.46 -9.76 -9.52
C TYR A 770 -15.58 -10.34 -8.11
N ALA A 771 -15.58 -11.67 -8.05
CA ALA A 771 -15.61 -12.41 -6.79
C ALA A 771 -14.60 -13.55 -6.82
N VAL A 772 -13.93 -13.75 -5.70
CA VAL A 772 -12.93 -14.81 -5.48
C VAL A 772 -13.43 -15.71 -4.37
N LEU A 773 -13.59 -17.00 -4.68
CA LEU A 773 -14.03 -18.02 -3.74
C LEU A 773 -12.84 -18.83 -3.26
N GLY A 774 -12.74 -19.04 -1.95
CA GLY A 774 -11.81 -19.95 -1.31
C GLY A 774 -12.54 -21.03 -0.52
N ALA A 775 -11.87 -22.14 -0.28
CA ALA A 775 -12.36 -23.21 0.57
C ALA A 775 -11.21 -23.87 1.33
N HIS A 776 -11.50 -24.48 2.46
CA HIS A 776 -10.52 -25.26 3.20
C HIS A 776 -11.15 -26.41 3.97
N ALA A 777 -10.30 -27.39 4.34
CA ALA A 777 -10.64 -28.47 5.23
C ALA A 777 -9.47 -28.68 6.21
N ASP A 778 -9.69 -28.46 7.48
CA ASP A 778 -8.72 -28.59 8.57
C ASP A 778 -9.05 -29.83 9.40
N ALA A 779 -8.15 -30.81 9.42
CA ALA A 779 -8.25 -32.03 10.22
C ALA A 779 -7.39 -31.87 11.50
N ASP A 780 -8.02 -31.93 12.66
CA ASP A 780 -7.43 -31.82 13.98
C ASP A 780 -7.08 -33.21 14.54
N PHE A 781 -5.80 -33.51 14.68
CA PHE A 781 -5.25 -34.72 15.31
C PHE A 781 -4.66 -34.40 16.71
N GLY A 782 -5.06 -33.32 17.34
CA GLY A 782 -4.54 -32.86 18.63
C GLY A 782 -3.26 -32.03 18.43
N PRO A 783 -2.06 -32.60 18.62
CA PRO A 783 -0.83 -31.84 18.38
C PRO A 783 -0.57 -31.49 16.92
N LEU A 784 -1.21 -32.16 15.98
CA LEU A 784 -1.05 -31.96 14.53
C LEU A 784 -2.38 -31.52 13.91
N HIS A 785 -2.35 -30.45 13.15
CA HIS A 785 -3.43 -30.07 12.23
C HIS A 785 -2.94 -30.17 10.78
N ILE A 786 -3.80 -30.67 9.92
CA ILE A 786 -3.56 -30.73 8.46
C ILE A 786 -4.68 -29.95 7.78
N ASN A 787 -4.32 -28.83 7.17
CA ASN A 787 -5.26 -27.95 6.49
C ASN A 787 -5.03 -27.99 4.98
N LEU A 788 -6.00 -28.49 4.23
CA LEU A 788 -6.05 -28.38 2.77
C LEU A 788 -6.80 -27.10 2.42
N TRP A 789 -6.25 -26.27 1.57
CA TRP A 789 -6.89 -25.02 1.18
C TRP A 789 -6.83 -24.77 -0.32
N VAL A 790 -7.85 -24.09 -0.81
CA VAL A 790 -7.98 -23.62 -2.19
C VAL A 790 -8.27 -22.12 -2.17
N ARG A 791 -7.61 -21.36 -3.04
CA ARG A 791 -7.89 -19.95 -3.32
C ARG A 791 -8.26 -19.79 -4.78
N ASN A 792 -9.15 -18.85 -5.06
CA ASN A 792 -9.68 -18.63 -6.39
C ASN A 792 -10.18 -19.94 -7.03
N LEU A 793 -11.07 -20.63 -6.33
CA LEU A 793 -11.61 -21.94 -6.71
C LEU A 793 -12.24 -21.94 -8.11
N THR A 794 -12.82 -20.82 -8.51
CA THR A 794 -13.50 -20.62 -9.80
C THR A 794 -12.56 -20.18 -10.92
N ASP A 795 -11.26 -20.01 -10.64
CA ASP A 795 -10.25 -19.42 -11.54
C ASP A 795 -10.71 -18.10 -12.19
N THR A 796 -11.39 -17.26 -11.40
CA THR A 796 -11.87 -15.94 -11.82
C THR A 796 -10.69 -15.09 -12.30
N LYS A 797 -10.81 -14.51 -13.50
CA LYS A 797 -9.84 -13.57 -14.07
C LYS A 797 -10.25 -12.15 -13.71
N TYR A 798 -9.33 -11.41 -13.15
CA TYR A 798 -9.54 -10.03 -12.74
C TYR A 798 -8.20 -9.29 -12.67
N ASP A 799 -8.26 -7.97 -12.78
CA ASP A 799 -7.09 -7.10 -12.59
C ASP A 799 -7.12 -6.48 -11.19
N THR A 800 -5.99 -6.57 -10.51
CA THR A 800 -5.82 -6.00 -9.16
C THR A 800 -5.40 -4.55 -9.19
N PHE A 801 -4.88 -4.10 -10.34
CA PHE A 801 -4.32 -2.78 -10.54
C PHE A 801 -4.16 -2.50 -12.04
N ALA A 802 -4.33 -1.24 -12.43
CA ALA A 802 -3.92 -0.80 -13.76
C ALA A 802 -3.24 0.57 -13.72
N VAL A 803 -2.36 0.82 -14.68
CA VAL A 803 -1.58 2.04 -14.85
C VAL A 803 -1.47 2.39 -16.32
N GLN A 804 -1.45 3.68 -16.62
CA GLN A 804 -1.16 4.17 -17.96
C GLN A 804 0.31 4.59 -18.05
N SER A 805 0.93 4.36 -19.22
CA SER A 805 2.24 4.86 -19.61
C SER A 805 2.12 5.55 -20.97
N ALA A 806 2.79 6.67 -21.14
CA ALA A 806 2.79 7.46 -22.38
C ALA A 806 4.20 7.87 -22.79
N ALA A 807 5.21 7.03 -22.54
CA ALA A 807 6.62 7.32 -22.78
C ALA A 807 6.95 7.80 -24.21
N THR A 808 6.18 7.37 -25.20
CA THR A 808 6.36 7.75 -26.62
C THR A 808 5.25 8.65 -27.16
N GLY A 809 4.50 9.33 -26.29
CA GLY A 809 3.36 10.18 -26.68
C GLY A 809 2.06 9.42 -26.94
N LYS A 810 2.12 8.09 -27.20
CA LYS A 810 0.93 7.24 -27.26
C LYS A 810 0.68 6.62 -25.88
N ARG A 811 -0.56 6.72 -25.39
CA ARG A 811 -0.97 6.07 -24.13
C ARG A 811 -1.18 4.58 -24.33
N TYR A 812 -0.63 3.81 -23.42
CA TYR A 812 -0.87 2.38 -23.27
C TYR A 812 -1.34 2.13 -21.84
N THR A 813 -2.24 1.19 -21.67
CA THR A 813 -2.69 0.75 -20.34
C THR A 813 -2.04 -0.60 -20.03
N PHE A 814 -1.50 -0.72 -18.83
CA PHE A 814 -0.91 -1.95 -18.31
C PHE A 814 -1.63 -2.33 -17.03
N ALA A 815 -1.80 -3.61 -16.80
CA ALA A 815 -2.50 -4.10 -15.63
C ALA A 815 -1.77 -5.26 -14.96
N GLN A 816 -2.02 -5.41 -13.67
CA GLN A 816 -1.63 -6.55 -12.85
C GLN A 816 -2.80 -7.51 -12.76
N GLN A 817 -2.64 -8.72 -13.27
CA GLN A 817 -3.64 -9.77 -13.09
C GLN A 817 -3.64 -10.30 -11.65
N GLY A 818 -4.81 -10.65 -11.16
CA GLY A 818 -4.98 -11.43 -9.94
C GLY A 818 -4.47 -12.86 -10.10
N ASN A 819 -4.07 -13.47 -8.98
CA ASN A 819 -3.57 -14.83 -8.98
C ASN A 819 -4.64 -15.82 -9.46
N PRO A 820 -4.29 -16.81 -10.33
CA PRO A 820 -5.21 -17.85 -10.79
C PRO A 820 -5.58 -18.81 -9.66
N PHE A 821 -6.24 -19.91 -9.98
CA PHE A 821 -6.51 -21.01 -9.05
C PHE A 821 -5.25 -21.44 -8.29
N GLN A 822 -5.38 -21.59 -6.97
CA GLN A 822 -4.30 -22.03 -6.08
C GLN A 822 -4.80 -23.15 -5.17
N LEU A 823 -3.96 -24.13 -4.94
CA LEU A 823 -4.16 -25.25 -4.02
C LEU A 823 -2.94 -25.40 -3.14
N GLY A 824 -3.14 -25.71 -1.87
CA GLY A 824 -2.03 -26.00 -0.97
C GLY A 824 -2.43 -26.78 0.27
N VAL A 825 -1.42 -27.15 1.03
CA VAL A 825 -1.54 -27.88 2.30
C VAL A 825 -0.66 -27.22 3.36
N ASP A 826 -1.21 -27.06 4.55
CA ASP A 826 -0.49 -26.63 5.73
C ASP A 826 -0.47 -27.76 6.76
N PHE A 827 0.70 -28.01 7.34
CA PHE A 827 0.90 -28.87 8.49
C PHE A 827 1.25 -27.97 9.68
N ARG A 828 0.43 -28.01 10.72
CA ARG A 828 0.65 -27.24 11.95
C ARG A 828 0.88 -28.21 13.09
N LEU A 829 1.97 -28.00 13.80
CA LEU A 829 2.36 -28.79 14.97
C LEU A 829 2.39 -27.87 16.19
N HIS A 830 1.81 -28.33 17.28
CA HIS A 830 1.86 -27.67 18.58
C HIS A 830 2.39 -28.64 19.64
N PHE A 831 3.39 -28.24 20.43
CA PHE A 831 4.00 -29.04 21.50
C PHE A 831 4.66 -28.20 22.59
#